data_3948cc31b53f0abeb2e89b87fbca8109
#
_entry.id   3948cc31b53f0abeb2e89b87fbca8109
#
_cell.length_a   1.000
_cell.length_b   1.000
_cell.length_c   1.000
_cell.angle_alpha   90.00
_cell.angle_beta   90.00
_cell.angle_gamma   90.00
#
_symmetry.space_group_name_H-M   'P 1'
#
loop_
_entity.id
_entity.type
_entity.pdbx_description
1 polymer ?
#
loop_
_entity_poly.entity_id
_entity_poly.type
_entity_poly.pdbx_seq_one_letter_code
_entity_poly.pdbx_strand_id
1 'polypeptide(L)'
;MKIAVALLAFVSVAPWAPSQPQPRTPWTTSRVKGNPEPPKAFVAEAVFPRLAFSQAIELATVPGSNRLIMVERRGKISSFPTRGDPAAADLVLDLLPLQPKLDHAFGVVLHPRFRETRQIFVCYALTEGLPEGTRVSRFTLTSLDPLRADPASEEVILTWKSGGHNGGNLQFGPDGYLYISTGDAGPAAPPDLYNTGQDLSDLLSSIVRIDVDQRDPGKAYRVPSDNPWFAAPGSAATSAIRPELWAYGLRNPWKMSFDRATGNLWCGDIGWELWEMVHLITRGGNYGWSAYEASQPIKPALVNPGTPITPPVVAHPHAEAASITGGFVYHGKQFPELANAYVYGDWVTGKIWALWHDGKQITRHEEIADTPHAIITFGQDDDGELYYAHYADASTLHRLVRNPHASATAAFPRTLGATGLFADVARLQPAPGVYPFAINSPKWDDGLAAQRHLALPDTMGLTTTVTVRRDPKANTIKADYATRWPAGAVLARTLTLGDRAVTTADRAKPIETQVLHYDGEAWNAYSYRWNAAGTDADLVPAEGAETTVRVAADPHAAGPRTREATWRFASRAECLRCHSTWHNGALAFTPAQLRGAGVRQTATLIDHGLVNADFFEQTRLGGESSVGENRSARALLHANCAPCHTEHAGGAVAIFLNQELLTPQLNVVDVPPTQGRLGLKDPKLIAPGDPWSSVLAVRMAKLGSGHMPLIGSREIDVEGLKVIEDWIARMPSVSTAPKPWTATTWDRAAIEEGLASVSGAMRLRRAIDDGRLDATQRTQAFAIAWASGDATVRDLFERFKPEELRERTLGAVIDAPALLRLSGDAARGAQLLAPDGKLAACRACHFIQGQGRQFGPDLSRIGAQQSAAQILESILTPSKIMAPLYRPTVVELRDGTSQAGFVRARGAKEIVLTIATGQSIKIPLADIRAEQTLTTSLMPEGQLQGLTAQEAADLVAYLASLK
;
A
#
# COMPACT_ATOMS: atom_id res chain seq x y z
N MET A 1 61.55 -15.70 69.60
CA MET A 1 61.25 -14.82 68.40
C MET A 1 61.35 -15.73 67.18
N LYS A 2 60.22 -16.20 66.63
CA LYS A 2 60.20 -17.07 65.44
C LYS A 2 59.58 -16.24 64.33
N ILE A 3 60.37 -16.02 63.28
CA ILE A 3 59.96 -15.31 62.05
C ILE A 3 59.32 -16.37 61.15
N ALA A 4 58.06 -16.15 60.76
CA ALA A 4 57.36 -16.97 59.80
C ALA A 4 57.54 -16.34 58.40
N VAL A 5 58.12 -17.09 57.46
CA VAL A 5 58.27 -16.74 56.08
C VAL A 5 57.02 -17.20 55.35
N ALA A 6 56.23 -16.27 54.76
CA ALA A 6 55.08 -16.59 53.89
C ALA A 6 55.59 -16.83 52.48
N LEU A 7 55.39 -18.03 51.96
CA LEU A 7 55.58 -18.34 50.55
C LEU A 7 54.37 -17.73 49.71
N LEU A 8 54.63 -16.77 48.87
CA LEU A 8 53.72 -16.31 47.81
C LEU A 8 53.83 -17.31 46.63
N ALA A 9 52.78 -18.08 46.43
CA ALA A 9 52.61 -18.88 45.20
C ALA A 9 52.19 -17.96 44.02
N PHE A 10 53.07 -17.77 43.07
CA PHE A 10 52.72 -17.15 41.74
C PHE A 10 51.91 -18.18 40.97
N VAL A 11 50.60 -17.90 40.82
CA VAL A 11 49.78 -18.57 39.82
C VAL A 11 50.07 -17.91 38.47
N SER A 12 50.82 -18.58 37.62
CA SER A 12 50.99 -18.16 36.21
C SER A 12 49.69 -18.35 35.48
N VAL A 13 49.02 -17.24 35.21
CA VAL A 13 47.92 -17.21 34.26
C VAL A 13 48.52 -17.35 32.87
N ALA A 14 48.36 -18.52 32.26
CA ALA A 14 48.71 -18.72 30.86
C ALA A 14 47.91 -17.73 29.97
N PRO A 15 48.54 -17.10 28.97
CA PRO A 15 47.81 -16.27 28.03
C PRO A 15 46.76 -17.13 27.31
N TRP A 16 45.51 -16.70 27.38
CA TRP A 16 44.38 -17.32 26.70
C TRP A 16 44.61 -17.20 25.19
N ALA A 17 44.96 -18.31 24.54
CA ALA A 17 44.94 -18.38 23.09
C ALA A 17 43.50 -18.22 22.65
N PRO A 18 43.18 -17.32 21.69
CA PRO A 18 41.86 -17.25 21.14
C PRO A 18 41.48 -18.61 20.55
N SER A 19 40.43 -19.21 21.08
CA SER A 19 39.88 -20.44 20.49
C SER A 19 39.55 -20.15 19.03
N GLN A 20 40.00 -21.02 18.12
CA GLN A 20 39.57 -20.92 16.70
C GLN A 20 38.07 -21.00 16.67
N PRO A 21 37.38 -20.12 15.88
CA PRO A 21 35.94 -20.16 15.76
C PRO A 21 35.49 -21.56 15.37
N GLN A 22 34.65 -22.18 16.17
CA GLN A 22 34.03 -23.45 15.80
C GLN A 22 33.18 -23.19 14.55
N PRO A 23 33.32 -24.04 13.52
CA PRO A 23 32.50 -23.84 12.32
C PRO A 23 31.00 -23.91 12.67
N ARG A 24 30.25 -22.87 12.33
CA ARG A 24 28.83 -22.80 12.60
C ARG A 24 28.07 -23.95 11.93
N THR A 25 27.18 -24.58 12.68
CA THR A 25 26.21 -25.51 12.11
C THR A 25 25.15 -24.71 11.35
N PRO A 26 24.99 -24.86 10.02
CA PRO A 26 23.93 -24.20 9.27
C PRO A 26 22.57 -24.82 9.59
N TRP A 27 21.51 -24.03 9.49
CA TRP A 27 20.14 -24.52 9.65
C TRP A 27 19.66 -25.19 8.35
N THR A 28 19.75 -26.51 8.31
CA THR A 28 19.40 -27.30 7.12
C THR A 28 18.01 -27.93 7.20
N THR A 29 17.33 -27.84 8.34
CA THR A 29 15.98 -28.38 8.55
C THR A 29 14.85 -27.44 8.16
N SER A 30 15.18 -26.27 7.58
CA SER A 30 14.20 -25.28 7.17
C SER A 30 13.17 -25.84 6.20
N ARG A 31 11.89 -25.64 6.55
CA ARG A 31 10.73 -25.88 5.67
C ARG A 31 9.93 -24.59 5.41
N VAL A 32 10.42 -23.44 5.89
CA VAL A 32 9.81 -22.14 5.60
C VAL A 32 10.14 -21.76 4.17
N LYS A 33 9.32 -22.19 3.23
CA LYS A 33 9.47 -21.98 1.79
C LYS A 33 8.10 -21.68 1.16
N GLY A 34 8.09 -20.80 0.15
CA GLY A 34 6.88 -20.39 -0.54
C GLY A 34 6.07 -19.36 0.26
N ASN A 35 4.83 -19.19 -0.12
CA ASN A 35 3.88 -18.24 0.46
C ASN A 35 2.62 -19.00 0.92
N PRO A 36 2.09 -18.78 2.12
CA PRO A 36 0.84 -19.39 2.57
C PRO A 36 -0.40 -18.90 1.78
N GLU A 37 -0.32 -17.76 1.10
CA GLU A 37 -1.32 -17.27 0.16
C GLU A 37 -1.04 -17.77 -1.26
N PRO A 38 -2.09 -18.12 -2.03
CA PRO A 38 -1.89 -18.53 -3.42
C PRO A 38 -1.35 -17.35 -4.26
N PRO A 39 -0.19 -17.51 -4.91
CA PRO A 39 0.26 -16.53 -5.88
C PRO A 39 -0.65 -16.56 -7.12
N LYS A 40 -0.62 -15.48 -7.92
CA LYS A 40 -1.41 -15.41 -9.16
C LYS A 40 -1.06 -16.57 -10.10
N ALA A 41 -2.06 -17.01 -10.87
CA ALA A 41 -1.94 -18.18 -11.75
C ALA A 41 -0.90 -17.97 -12.87
N PHE A 42 -0.71 -16.71 -13.29
CA PHE A 42 0.19 -16.34 -14.38
C PHE A 42 1.18 -15.27 -13.94
N VAL A 43 2.32 -15.24 -14.63
CA VAL A 43 3.33 -14.19 -14.53
C VAL A 43 3.71 -13.71 -15.93
N ALA A 44 4.32 -12.54 -16.01
CA ALA A 44 4.81 -11.96 -17.24
C ALA A 44 6.16 -12.57 -17.65
N GLU A 45 6.30 -12.92 -18.93
CA GLU A 45 7.57 -13.29 -19.53
C GLU A 45 7.89 -12.32 -20.67
N ALA A 46 9.09 -11.72 -20.66
CA ALA A 46 9.55 -10.87 -21.76
C ALA A 46 9.77 -11.69 -23.03
N VAL A 47 9.29 -11.17 -24.15
CA VAL A 47 9.47 -11.79 -25.47
C VAL A 47 10.13 -10.80 -26.42
N PHE A 48 10.80 -11.33 -27.45
CA PHE A 48 11.50 -10.54 -28.49
C PHE A 48 12.49 -9.53 -27.89
N PRO A 49 13.43 -9.96 -27.05
CA PRO A 49 14.31 -9.08 -26.27
C PRO A 49 15.25 -8.19 -27.11
N ARG A 50 15.43 -8.52 -28.42
CA ARG A 50 16.22 -7.72 -29.35
C ARG A 50 15.44 -6.61 -30.04
N LEU A 51 14.11 -6.61 -29.96
CA LEU A 51 13.27 -5.54 -30.48
C LEU A 51 13.22 -4.37 -29.49
N ALA A 52 13.44 -3.17 -29.99
CA ALA A 52 13.35 -1.94 -29.23
C ALA A 52 12.30 -1.01 -29.86
N PHE A 53 11.32 -0.60 -29.06
CA PHE A 53 10.29 0.33 -29.45
C PHE A 53 10.26 1.51 -28.46
N SER A 54 9.91 2.69 -28.95
CA SER A 54 9.82 3.87 -28.09
C SER A 54 8.37 4.23 -27.86
N GLN A 55 7.93 4.22 -26.60
CA GLN A 55 6.57 4.60 -26.23
C GLN A 55 5.51 3.88 -27.09
N ALA A 56 5.48 2.55 -27.02
CA ALA A 56 4.51 1.70 -27.70
C ALA A 56 3.07 2.12 -27.38
N ILE A 57 2.19 2.11 -28.38
CA ILE A 57 0.76 2.52 -28.23
C ILE A 57 -0.19 1.43 -28.70
N GLU A 58 0.13 0.74 -29.81
CA GLU A 58 -0.78 -0.25 -30.40
C GLU A 58 0.02 -1.47 -30.85
N LEU A 59 -0.57 -2.64 -30.63
CA LEU A 59 -0.07 -3.92 -31.11
C LEU A 59 -1.16 -4.60 -31.93
N ALA A 60 -1.06 -4.56 -33.25
CA ALA A 60 -2.08 -5.06 -34.18
C ALA A 60 -1.61 -6.33 -34.90
N THR A 61 -2.56 -7.19 -35.24
CA THR A 61 -2.33 -8.43 -36.01
C THR A 61 -2.21 -8.15 -37.49
N VAL A 62 -1.30 -8.83 -38.19
CA VAL A 62 -1.30 -8.92 -39.65
C VAL A 62 -2.06 -10.18 -40.05
N PRO A 63 -3.31 -10.09 -40.52
CA PRO A 63 -4.16 -11.27 -40.74
C PRO A 63 -3.56 -12.26 -41.72
N GLY A 64 -3.61 -13.54 -41.39
CA GLY A 64 -3.07 -14.63 -42.19
C GLY A 64 -1.54 -14.61 -42.34
N SER A 65 -0.85 -14.03 -41.31
CA SER A 65 0.60 -14.06 -41.27
C SER A 65 1.10 -14.17 -39.83
N ASN A 66 2.33 -14.68 -39.65
CA ASN A 66 2.98 -14.73 -38.35
C ASN A 66 3.67 -13.39 -38.02
N ARG A 67 2.94 -12.26 -38.19
CA ARG A 67 3.52 -10.94 -37.92
C ARG A 67 2.56 -10.07 -37.09
N LEU A 68 3.13 -9.24 -36.25
CA LEU A 68 2.45 -8.16 -35.55
C LEU A 68 2.95 -6.81 -36.06
N ILE A 69 2.12 -5.79 -35.90
CA ILE A 69 2.45 -4.38 -36.15
C ILE A 69 2.51 -3.66 -34.84
N MET A 70 3.58 -2.91 -34.60
CA MET A 70 3.74 -1.99 -33.48
C MET A 70 3.60 -0.57 -33.97
N VAL A 71 2.78 0.22 -33.25
CA VAL A 71 2.70 1.68 -33.41
C VAL A 71 3.40 2.33 -32.21
N GLU A 72 4.36 3.20 -32.49
CA GLU A 72 5.00 4.05 -31.51
C GLU A 72 4.29 5.42 -31.45
N ARG A 73 4.25 6.03 -30.25
CA ARG A 73 3.57 7.31 -30.01
C ARG A 73 3.90 8.40 -31.05
N ARG A 74 5.15 8.48 -31.46
CA ARG A 74 5.61 9.50 -32.42
C ARG A 74 5.38 9.14 -33.89
N GLY A 75 4.54 8.12 -34.15
CA GLY A 75 4.07 7.77 -35.48
C GLY A 75 4.93 6.85 -36.28
N LYS A 76 5.94 6.25 -35.70
CA LYS A 76 6.67 5.17 -36.34
C LYS A 76 5.88 3.87 -36.22
N ILE A 77 5.60 3.24 -37.35
CA ILE A 77 4.85 2.00 -37.47
C ILE A 77 5.79 0.93 -38.04
N SER A 78 5.94 -0.19 -37.33
CA SER A 78 6.85 -1.26 -37.72
C SER A 78 6.17 -2.61 -37.62
N SER A 79 6.60 -3.60 -38.40
CA SER A 79 6.11 -4.98 -38.35
C SER A 79 7.24 -5.97 -38.06
N PHE A 80 6.92 -7.04 -37.31
CA PHE A 80 7.91 -8.06 -36.94
C PHE A 80 7.24 -9.44 -36.84
N PRO A 81 7.99 -10.52 -37.09
CA PRO A 81 7.48 -11.88 -36.98
C PRO A 81 7.29 -12.29 -35.54
N THR A 82 6.23 -13.09 -35.24
CA THR A 82 5.92 -13.65 -33.91
C THR A 82 6.67 -14.95 -33.63
N ARG A 83 7.30 -15.54 -34.62
CA ARG A 83 8.10 -16.78 -34.50
C ARG A 83 9.58 -16.47 -34.56
N GLY A 84 10.34 -17.18 -33.74
CA GLY A 84 11.77 -16.95 -33.58
C GLY A 84 12.09 -15.75 -32.69
N ASP A 85 13.35 -15.27 -32.79
CA ASP A 85 13.84 -14.10 -32.08
C ASP A 85 14.32 -13.05 -33.10
N PRO A 86 13.40 -12.17 -33.59
CA PRO A 86 13.74 -11.19 -34.62
C PRO A 86 14.76 -10.17 -34.10
N ALA A 87 15.81 -9.91 -34.92
CA ALA A 87 16.83 -8.95 -34.57
C ALA A 87 16.39 -7.48 -34.73
N ALA A 88 15.41 -7.23 -35.58
CA ALA A 88 14.87 -5.89 -35.86
C ALA A 88 13.44 -6.01 -36.38
N ALA A 89 12.68 -4.95 -36.26
CA ALA A 89 11.37 -4.78 -36.86
C ALA A 89 11.52 -4.04 -38.21
N ASP A 90 10.67 -4.42 -39.19
CA ASP A 90 10.61 -3.78 -40.50
C ASP A 90 9.79 -2.53 -40.46
N LEU A 91 10.27 -1.40 -40.94
CA LEU A 91 9.51 -0.15 -41.02
C LEU A 91 8.37 -0.29 -42.04
N VAL A 92 7.12 -0.02 -41.58
CA VAL A 92 5.93 0.01 -42.42
C VAL A 92 5.64 1.44 -42.88
N LEU A 93 5.63 2.39 -41.96
CA LEU A 93 5.33 3.80 -42.20
C LEU A 93 5.95 4.67 -41.11
N ASP A 94 6.41 5.86 -41.46
CA ASP A 94 6.76 6.91 -40.50
C ASP A 94 5.92 8.15 -40.79
N LEU A 95 5.04 8.52 -39.84
CA LEU A 95 4.13 9.64 -39.97
C LEU A 95 4.78 10.99 -39.66
N LEU A 96 5.84 11.02 -38.84
CA LEU A 96 6.42 12.28 -38.34
C LEU A 96 6.95 13.17 -39.49
N PRO A 97 7.63 12.65 -40.51
CA PRO A 97 8.04 13.47 -41.66
C PRO A 97 6.86 14.04 -42.48
N LEU A 98 5.72 13.31 -42.51
CA LEU A 98 4.52 13.73 -43.23
C LEU A 98 3.70 14.77 -42.48
N GLN A 99 3.67 14.60 -41.16
CA GLN A 99 2.82 15.39 -40.26
C GLN A 99 3.69 16.03 -39.17
N PRO A 100 4.40 17.16 -39.46
CA PRO A 100 5.30 17.79 -38.48
C PRO A 100 4.57 18.28 -37.21
N LYS A 101 3.24 18.39 -37.22
CA LYS A 101 2.39 18.73 -36.08
C LYS A 101 1.85 17.49 -35.35
N LEU A 102 2.37 16.28 -35.67
CA LEU A 102 1.94 15.05 -35.05
C LEU A 102 2.22 15.08 -33.56
N ASP A 103 1.16 14.86 -32.77
CA ASP A 103 1.27 14.70 -31.33
C ASP A 103 1.34 13.22 -30.95
N HIS A 104 0.33 12.44 -31.36
CA HIS A 104 0.24 11.01 -31.03
C HIS A 104 -0.29 10.20 -32.21
N ALA A 105 0.25 8.99 -32.42
CA ALA A 105 -0.43 7.93 -33.15
C ALA A 105 -1.15 7.01 -32.15
N PHE A 106 -2.33 6.47 -32.51
CA PHE A 106 -3.21 5.71 -31.62
C PHE A 106 -3.53 4.31 -32.08
N GLY A 107 -3.87 4.11 -33.34
CA GLY A 107 -4.34 2.84 -33.83
C GLY A 107 -3.92 2.55 -35.26
N VAL A 108 -3.83 1.28 -35.61
CA VAL A 108 -3.57 0.79 -36.95
C VAL A 108 -4.41 -0.45 -37.23
N VAL A 109 -4.93 -0.57 -38.43
CA VAL A 109 -5.59 -1.80 -38.88
C VAL A 109 -5.41 -1.99 -40.37
N LEU A 110 -5.23 -3.23 -40.81
CA LEU A 110 -5.21 -3.60 -42.21
C LEU A 110 -6.64 -3.86 -42.69
N HIS A 111 -6.95 -3.49 -43.92
CA HIS A 111 -8.20 -3.88 -44.56
C HIS A 111 -8.35 -5.42 -44.54
N PRO A 112 -9.53 -6.01 -44.28
CA PRO A 112 -9.71 -7.48 -44.23
C PRO A 112 -9.20 -8.19 -45.50
N ARG A 113 -9.34 -7.55 -46.66
CA ARG A 113 -8.84 -7.98 -47.96
C ARG A 113 -7.55 -7.24 -48.35
N PHE A 114 -6.66 -6.87 -47.41
CA PHE A 114 -5.50 -6.01 -47.68
C PHE A 114 -4.54 -6.60 -48.72
N ARG A 115 -4.51 -7.91 -48.90
CA ARG A 115 -3.69 -8.54 -49.92
C ARG A 115 -4.15 -8.15 -51.36
N GLU A 116 -5.46 -7.84 -51.52
CA GLU A 116 -6.08 -7.37 -52.76
C GLU A 116 -6.13 -5.85 -52.81
N THR A 117 -6.69 -5.23 -51.77
CA THR A 117 -6.96 -3.78 -51.71
C THR A 117 -5.69 -2.98 -51.46
N ARG A 118 -4.66 -3.58 -50.86
CA ARG A 118 -3.38 -2.95 -50.44
C ARG A 118 -3.62 -1.74 -49.54
N GLN A 119 -4.62 -1.82 -48.60
CA GLN A 119 -4.98 -0.70 -47.76
C GLN A 119 -4.64 -0.96 -46.30
N ILE A 120 -4.04 0.05 -45.68
CA ILE A 120 -3.80 0.14 -44.24
C ILE A 120 -4.40 1.47 -43.74
N PHE A 121 -5.06 1.42 -42.59
CA PHE A 121 -5.68 2.58 -41.93
C PHE A 121 -4.91 2.89 -40.64
N VAL A 122 -4.68 4.20 -40.43
CA VAL A 122 -3.90 4.67 -39.26
C VAL A 122 -4.69 5.83 -38.62
N CYS A 123 -4.88 5.78 -37.31
CA CYS A 123 -5.39 6.88 -36.50
C CYS A 123 -4.27 7.62 -35.82
N TYR A 124 -4.28 8.95 -35.93
CA TYR A 124 -3.31 9.82 -35.27
C TYR A 124 -3.92 11.19 -34.96
N ALA A 125 -3.35 11.90 -33.97
CA ALA A 125 -3.73 13.26 -33.64
C ALA A 125 -2.59 14.24 -33.91
N LEU A 126 -2.98 15.38 -34.40
CA LEU A 126 -2.15 16.59 -34.50
C LEU A 126 -2.20 17.35 -33.15
N THR A 127 -1.61 18.53 -33.11
CA THR A 127 -1.62 19.41 -31.93
C THR A 127 -3.00 19.48 -31.28
N GLU A 128 -3.07 19.43 -29.97
CA GLU A 128 -4.31 19.49 -29.19
C GLU A 128 -5.17 20.72 -29.51
N GLY A 129 -6.49 20.54 -29.43
CA GLY A 129 -7.51 21.62 -29.62
C GLY A 129 -7.90 21.93 -31.05
N LEU A 130 -7.36 21.25 -32.04
CA LEU A 130 -7.75 21.47 -33.45
C LEU A 130 -9.12 20.80 -33.73
N PRO A 131 -10.07 21.49 -34.40
CA PRO A 131 -11.37 20.91 -34.69
C PRO A 131 -11.35 19.62 -35.54
N GLU A 132 -10.36 19.49 -36.40
CA GLU A 132 -10.12 18.32 -37.28
C GLU A 132 -8.72 17.71 -36.97
N GLY A 133 -8.31 17.76 -35.69
CA GLY A 133 -6.96 17.41 -35.29
C GLY A 133 -6.70 15.91 -35.19
N THR A 134 -7.70 15.12 -34.78
CA THR A 134 -7.60 13.66 -34.81
C THR A 134 -8.12 13.14 -36.13
N ARG A 135 -7.36 12.19 -36.74
CA ARG A 135 -7.60 11.75 -38.12
C ARG A 135 -7.48 10.25 -38.24
N VAL A 136 -8.33 9.66 -39.05
CA VAL A 136 -8.14 8.34 -39.65
C VAL A 136 -7.75 8.53 -41.09
N SER A 137 -6.56 8.10 -41.47
CA SER A 137 -6.03 8.15 -42.83
C SER A 137 -5.83 6.76 -43.38
N ARG A 138 -6.07 6.59 -44.67
CA ARG A 138 -5.81 5.41 -45.49
C ARG A 138 -4.50 5.60 -46.23
N PHE A 139 -3.64 4.54 -46.24
CA PHE A 139 -2.40 4.47 -47.03
C PHE A 139 -2.41 3.23 -47.92
N THR A 140 -1.68 3.29 -49.04
CA THR A 140 -1.49 2.18 -49.97
C THR A 140 -0.22 1.40 -49.64
N LEU A 141 -0.33 0.09 -49.49
CA LEU A 141 0.82 -0.81 -49.28
C LEU A 141 1.55 -1.04 -50.61
N THR A 142 2.83 -0.69 -50.65
CA THR A 142 3.72 -0.92 -51.81
C THR A 142 4.35 -2.33 -51.74
N SER A 143 4.51 -2.89 -50.55
CA SER A 143 4.96 -4.24 -50.29
C SER A 143 4.10 -4.92 -49.25
N LEU A 144 3.92 -6.25 -49.36
CA LEU A 144 3.17 -7.08 -48.42
C LEU A 144 4.08 -7.95 -47.54
N ASP A 145 5.34 -8.14 -47.93
CA ASP A 145 6.31 -8.89 -47.16
C ASP A 145 7.74 -8.38 -47.48
N PRO A 146 8.39 -7.68 -46.55
CA PRO A 146 7.77 -7.06 -45.38
C PRO A 146 6.76 -5.98 -45.77
N LEU A 147 5.81 -5.70 -44.88
CA LEU A 147 4.81 -4.62 -45.10
C LEU A 147 5.52 -3.28 -45.27
N ARG A 148 5.13 -2.53 -46.32
CA ARG A 148 5.54 -1.12 -46.51
C ARG A 148 4.40 -0.32 -47.10
N ALA A 149 4.13 0.84 -46.58
CA ALA A 149 3.12 1.78 -47.07
C ALA A 149 3.82 2.94 -47.82
N ASP A 150 3.13 3.48 -48.81
CA ASP A 150 3.53 4.72 -49.49
C ASP A 150 3.09 5.93 -48.70
N PRO A 151 3.99 6.72 -48.10
CA PRO A 151 3.64 7.92 -47.38
C PRO A 151 2.87 8.96 -48.22
N ALA A 152 3.17 9.04 -49.54
CA ALA A 152 2.53 9.99 -50.43
C ALA A 152 1.08 9.61 -50.80
N SER A 153 0.67 8.39 -50.48
CA SER A 153 -0.69 7.88 -50.77
C SER A 153 -1.73 8.22 -49.72
N GLU A 154 -1.42 9.10 -48.76
CA GLU A 154 -2.33 9.46 -47.68
C GLU A 154 -3.69 10.01 -48.23
N GLU A 155 -4.77 9.39 -47.76
CA GLU A 155 -6.12 9.92 -47.94
C GLU A 155 -6.80 9.99 -46.57
N VAL A 156 -7.16 11.20 -46.13
CA VAL A 156 -7.87 11.40 -44.87
C VAL A 156 -9.33 10.94 -45.04
N ILE A 157 -9.72 9.95 -44.25
CA ILE A 157 -11.06 9.34 -44.30
C ILE A 157 -12.04 10.06 -43.38
N LEU A 158 -11.66 10.28 -42.10
CA LEU A 158 -12.53 10.86 -41.10
C LEU A 158 -11.69 11.72 -40.15
N THR A 159 -12.31 12.81 -39.63
CA THR A 159 -11.66 13.70 -38.66
C THR A 159 -12.62 14.04 -37.53
N TRP A 160 -12.02 14.33 -36.36
CA TRP A 160 -12.72 14.91 -35.21
C TRP A 160 -11.78 15.79 -34.42
N LYS A 161 -12.33 16.49 -33.41
CA LYS A 161 -11.56 17.38 -32.54
C LYS A 161 -10.47 16.62 -31.78
N SER A 162 -9.22 17.11 -31.84
CA SER A 162 -8.14 16.60 -31.02
C SER A 162 -8.18 17.16 -29.59
N GLY A 163 -7.82 16.37 -28.60
CA GLY A 163 -7.79 16.78 -27.21
C GLY A 163 -7.05 15.79 -26.30
N GLY A 164 -7.33 15.85 -25.01
CA GLY A 164 -6.74 14.93 -24.04
C GLY A 164 -7.21 13.48 -24.24
N HIS A 165 -8.48 13.28 -24.57
CA HIS A 165 -9.08 11.96 -24.81
C HIS A 165 -9.49 11.83 -26.26
N ASN A 166 -8.70 11.14 -27.06
CA ASN A 166 -8.92 11.02 -28.51
C ASN A 166 -9.56 9.68 -28.90
N GLY A 167 -9.50 8.64 -28.05
CA GLY A 167 -9.82 7.28 -28.46
C GLY A 167 -8.81 6.78 -29.49
N GLY A 168 -9.26 6.52 -30.71
CA GLY A 168 -8.41 6.27 -31.87
C GLY A 168 -8.07 4.82 -32.15
N ASN A 169 -8.69 3.86 -31.44
CA ASN A 169 -8.56 2.45 -31.80
C ASN A 169 -9.40 2.10 -33.02
N LEU A 170 -8.86 1.28 -33.91
CA LEU A 170 -9.45 0.89 -35.19
C LEU A 170 -9.64 -0.62 -35.26
N GLN A 171 -10.87 -1.06 -35.63
CA GLN A 171 -11.17 -2.48 -35.82
C GLN A 171 -12.10 -2.67 -37.03
N PHE A 172 -11.84 -3.67 -37.85
CA PHE A 172 -12.83 -4.14 -38.80
C PHE A 172 -13.77 -5.15 -38.16
N GLY A 173 -15.07 -4.90 -38.25
CA GLY A 173 -16.09 -5.85 -37.78
C GLY A 173 -16.21 -7.08 -38.70
N PRO A 174 -16.88 -8.16 -38.20
CA PRO A 174 -17.21 -9.31 -39.03
C PRO A 174 -18.13 -8.97 -40.23
N ASP A 175 -18.77 -7.82 -40.21
CA ASP A 175 -19.58 -7.23 -41.28
C ASP A 175 -18.75 -6.50 -42.35
N GLY A 176 -17.44 -6.41 -42.19
CA GLY A 176 -16.49 -5.77 -43.09
C GLY A 176 -16.41 -4.27 -42.99
N TYR A 177 -17.13 -3.63 -42.08
CA TYR A 177 -17.07 -2.18 -41.85
C TYR A 177 -16.00 -1.79 -40.82
N LEU A 178 -15.52 -0.55 -40.92
CA LEU A 178 -14.54 -0.01 -40.01
C LEU A 178 -15.21 0.62 -38.80
N TYR A 179 -14.85 0.16 -37.60
CA TYR A 179 -15.25 0.69 -36.30
C TYR A 179 -14.09 1.51 -35.72
N ILE A 180 -14.41 2.68 -35.20
CA ILE A 180 -13.48 3.69 -34.74
C ILE A 180 -13.93 4.16 -33.37
N SER A 181 -13.06 4.08 -32.35
CA SER A 181 -13.35 4.66 -31.04
C SER A 181 -12.97 6.14 -31.01
N THR A 182 -13.81 6.97 -30.37
CA THR A 182 -13.57 8.41 -30.19
C THR A 182 -13.81 8.78 -28.72
N GLY A 183 -12.92 9.54 -28.12
CA GLY A 183 -13.08 10.06 -26.76
C GLY A 183 -13.79 11.41 -26.72
N ASP A 184 -13.97 11.97 -25.50
CA ASP A 184 -14.64 13.25 -25.26
C ASP A 184 -13.78 14.48 -25.62
N ALA A 185 -12.57 14.29 -26.12
CA ALA A 185 -11.57 15.33 -26.43
C ALA A 185 -11.28 16.28 -25.24
N GLY A 186 -11.82 15.98 -24.06
CA GLY A 186 -11.65 16.81 -22.87
C GLY A 186 -10.32 16.58 -22.16
N PRO A 187 -9.94 17.47 -21.24
CA PRO A 187 -8.89 17.22 -20.28
C PRO A 187 -9.38 16.26 -19.18
N ALA A 188 -8.46 15.81 -18.30
CA ALA A 188 -8.83 14.99 -17.16
C ALA A 188 -9.88 15.65 -16.23
N ALA A 189 -9.84 16.98 -16.10
CA ALA A 189 -10.80 17.78 -15.33
C ALA A 189 -10.98 19.18 -15.97
N PRO A 190 -12.19 19.75 -16.01
CA PRO A 190 -13.46 19.16 -15.56
C PRO A 190 -13.92 18.00 -16.45
N PRO A 191 -14.77 17.08 -15.92
CA PRO A 191 -15.24 15.95 -16.73
C PRO A 191 -16.05 16.43 -17.94
N ASP A 192 -15.75 15.89 -19.10
CA ASP A 192 -16.41 16.20 -20.37
C ASP A 192 -16.64 17.71 -20.54
N LEU A 193 -15.55 18.43 -20.74
CA LEU A 193 -15.54 19.89 -20.86
C LEU A 193 -16.54 20.40 -21.95
N TYR A 194 -16.74 19.59 -22.98
CA TYR A 194 -17.54 19.95 -24.14
C TYR A 194 -18.95 19.38 -24.11
N ASN A 195 -19.32 18.60 -23.08
CA ASN A 195 -20.62 17.89 -22.92
C ASN A 195 -20.95 16.94 -24.07
N THR A 196 -19.97 16.30 -24.65
CA THR A 196 -20.07 15.43 -25.83
C THR A 196 -20.64 14.04 -25.50
N GLY A 197 -20.57 13.61 -24.26
CA GLY A 197 -20.94 12.25 -23.89
C GLY A 197 -22.38 11.86 -24.19
N GLN A 198 -23.30 12.80 -24.17
CA GLN A 198 -24.72 12.58 -24.52
C GLN A 198 -25.15 13.39 -25.75
N ASP A 199 -24.21 13.96 -26.52
CA ASP A 199 -24.47 14.71 -27.75
C ASP A 199 -24.29 13.80 -28.96
N LEU A 200 -25.38 13.59 -29.72
CA LEU A 200 -25.38 12.79 -30.94
C LEU A 200 -25.05 13.62 -32.19
N SER A 201 -24.85 14.94 -32.06
CA SER A 201 -24.59 15.85 -33.19
C SER A 201 -23.11 15.88 -33.60
N ASP A 202 -22.22 15.31 -32.81
CA ASP A 202 -20.79 15.18 -33.10
C ASP A 202 -20.32 13.70 -33.11
N LEU A 203 -19.04 13.46 -33.29
CA LEU A 203 -18.44 12.12 -33.33
C LEU A 203 -17.71 11.75 -32.03
N LEU A 204 -17.68 12.63 -31.04
CA LEU A 204 -16.93 12.43 -29.81
C LEU A 204 -17.66 11.47 -28.87
N SER A 205 -16.95 10.96 -27.89
CA SER A 205 -17.51 10.06 -26.85
C SER A 205 -18.23 8.81 -27.40
N SER A 206 -17.78 8.26 -28.53
CA SER A 206 -18.58 7.34 -29.33
C SER A 206 -17.77 6.18 -29.94
N ILE A 207 -18.50 5.20 -30.44
CA ILE A 207 -18.00 4.25 -31.43
C ILE A 207 -18.65 4.62 -32.75
N VAL A 208 -17.86 4.89 -33.78
CA VAL A 208 -18.26 5.25 -35.14
C VAL A 208 -18.11 4.02 -36.03
N ARG A 209 -19.05 3.81 -36.98
CA ARG A 209 -19.03 2.71 -37.96
C ARG A 209 -19.23 3.22 -39.36
N ILE A 210 -18.28 2.95 -40.28
CA ILE A 210 -18.26 3.43 -41.66
C ILE A 210 -17.86 2.33 -42.66
N ASP A 211 -18.34 2.46 -43.90
CA ASP A 211 -17.95 1.64 -45.04
C ASP A 211 -16.83 2.37 -45.83
N VAL A 212 -15.61 1.83 -45.78
CA VAL A 212 -14.45 2.42 -46.48
C VAL A 212 -14.26 1.91 -47.91
N ASP A 213 -15.05 0.92 -48.35
CA ASP A 213 -15.03 0.37 -49.69
C ASP A 213 -15.91 1.21 -50.67
N GLN A 214 -16.86 1.98 -50.11
CA GLN A 214 -17.74 2.81 -50.88
C GLN A 214 -17.74 4.25 -50.38
N ARG A 215 -18.31 5.17 -51.20
CA ARG A 215 -18.29 6.60 -50.88
C ARG A 215 -19.67 7.23 -51.06
N ASP A 216 -20.07 8.02 -50.11
CA ASP A 216 -21.19 8.95 -50.27
C ASP A 216 -20.71 10.24 -50.93
N PRO A 217 -21.59 11.00 -51.60
CA PRO A 217 -21.21 12.29 -52.20
C PRO A 217 -20.55 13.23 -51.18
N GLY A 218 -19.32 13.67 -51.50
CA GLY A 218 -18.54 14.57 -50.63
C GLY A 218 -17.84 13.92 -49.47
N LYS A 219 -17.88 12.56 -49.30
CA LYS A 219 -17.20 11.83 -48.27
C LYS A 219 -16.20 10.83 -48.87
N ALA A 220 -15.17 10.50 -48.10
CA ALA A 220 -14.20 9.43 -48.44
C ALA A 220 -14.68 8.02 -48.02
N TYR A 221 -15.86 7.89 -47.45
CA TYR A 221 -16.54 6.69 -46.98
C TYR A 221 -18.04 6.76 -47.26
N ARG A 222 -18.74 5.64 -47.07
CA ARG A 222 -20.22 5.58 -47.05
C ARG A 222 -20.69 5.28 -45.62
N VAL A 223 -21.84 5.83 -45.24
CA VAL A 223 -22.52 5.50 -44.00
C VAL A 223 -23.36 4.23 -44.22
N PRO A 224 -23.15 3.14 -43.48
CA PRO A 224 -23.98 1.94 -43.58
C PRO A 224 -25.43 2.24 -43.24
N SER A 225 -26.38 1.75 -44.09
CA SER A 225 -27.81 2.02 -43.94
C SER A 225 -28.45 1.36 -42.71
N ASP A 226 -27.77 0.44 -42.09
CA ASP A 226 -28.17 -0.25 -40.86
C ASP A 226 -27.53 0.34 -39.58
N ASN A 227 -26.84 1.49 -39.71
CA ASN A 227 -26.42 2.24 -38.51
C ASN A 227 -27.68 2.71 -37.74
N PRO A 228 -27.61 2.79 -36.39
CA PRO A 228 -28.78 3.06 -35.54
C PRO A 228 -29.51 4.36 -35.90
N TRP A 229 -28.76 5.37 -36.32
CA TRP A 229 -29.29 6.71 -36.62
C TRP A 229 -29.19 7.06 -38.11
N PHE A 230 -29.09 6.07 -38.99
CA PHE A 230 -29.13 6.29 -40.42
C PHE A 230 -30.54 6.79 -40.84
N ALA A 231 -30.61 7.96 -41.50
CA ALA A 231 -31.84 8.48 -42.05
C ALA A 231 -31.80 8.39 -43.56
N ALA A 232 -32.90 7.93 -44.17
CA ALA A 232 -33.03 7.92 -45.60
C ALA A 232 -32.95 9.38 -46.15
N PRO A 233 -32.31 9.62 -47.30
CA PRO A 233 -32.23 10.94 -47.89
C PRO A 233 -33.62 11.59 -48.04
N GLY A 234 -33.81 12.79 -47.44
CA GLY A 234 -35.08 13.55 -47.52
C GLY A 234 -36.02 13.42 -46.32
N SER A 235 -35.68 12.64 -45.26
CA SER A 235 -36.44 12.62 -44.01
C SER A 235 -36.13 13.86 -43.17
N ALA A 236 -37.16 14.64 -42.80
CA ALA A 236 -37.01 15.88 -42.02
C ALA A 236 -36.60 15.66 -40.53
N ALA A 237 -36.55 14.42 -40.11
CA ALA A 237 -36.44 14.07 -38.66
C ALA A 237 -35.04 14.01 -38.08
N THR A 238 -33.96 14.21 -38.86
CA THR A 238 -32.61 13.77 -38.44
C THR A 238 -31.43 14.67 -38.82
N SER A 239 -31.66 15.95 -39.15
CA SER A 239 -30.56 16.86 -39.57
C SER A 239 -29.53 17.20 -38.48
N ALA A 240 -29.74 16.78 -37.22
CA ALA A 240 -28.86 17.08 -36.10
C ALA A 240 -28.06 15.85 -35.57
N ILE A 241 -28.42 14.62 -35.96
CA ILE A 241 -27.75 13.41 -35.46
C ILE A 241 -26.72 12.90 -36.49
N ARG A 242 -25.52 12.53 -36.03
CA ARG A 242 -24.48 11.97 -36.89
C ARG A 242 -24.80 10.51 -37.24
N PRO A 243 -25.03 10.22 -38.53
CA PRO A 243 -25.41 8.87 -38.94
C PRO A 243 -24.25 7.85 -38.90
N GLU A 244 -23.02 8.31 -38.71
CA GLU A 244 -21.83 7.48 -38.53
C GLU A 244 -21.78 6.78 -37.18
N LEU A 245 -22.55 7.25 -36.19
CA LEU A 245 -22.54 6.70 -34.84
C LEU A 245 -23.08 5.28 -34.81
N TRP A 246 -22.38 4.41 -34.09
CA TRP A 246 -22.78 3.04 -33.74
C TRP A 246 -23.25 2.91 -32.28
N ALA A 247 -22.51 3.56 -31.36
CA ALA A 247 -22.79 3.64 -29.92
C ALA A 247 -22.19 4.93 -29.35
N TYR A 248 -22.63 5.39 -28.19
CA TYR A 248 -22.19 6.65 -27.59
C TYR A 248 -22.18 6.60 -26.07
N GLY A 249 -21.74 7.66 -25.42
CA GLY A 249 -21.69 7.75 -23.96
C GLY A 249 -20.46 7.11 -23.36
N LEU A 250 -19.32 7.14 -24.05
CA LEU A 250 -18.02 6.63 -23.61
C LEU A 250 -17.08 7.81 -23.35
N ARG A 251 -16.20 7.69 -22.33
CA ARG A 251 -15.27 8.79 -22.00
C ARG A 251 -14.02 8.78 -22.87
N ASN A 252 -13.28 7.70 -22.80
CA ASN A 252 -12.06 7.49 -23.58
C ASN A 252 -11.91 5.99 -23.88
N PRO A 253 -12.71 5.46 -24.82
CA PRO A 253 -12.67 4.06 -25.22
C PRO A 253 -11.32 3.76 -25.85
N TRP A 254 -10.41 3.15 -25.03
CA TRP A 254 -8.99 3.07 -25.35
C TRP A 254 -8.68 1.92 -26.31
N LYS A 255 -8.97 0.67 -25.90
CA LYS A 255 -8.81 -0.47 -26.80
C LYS A 255 -10.09 -1.27 -26.87
N MET A 256 -10.44 -1.65 -28.10
CA MET A 256 -11.59 -2.51 -28.40
C MET A 256 -11.14 -3.69 -29.26
N SER A 257 -11.87 -4.79 -29.19
CA SER A 257 -11.61 -5.98 -29.99
C SER A 257 -12.88 -6.75 -30.25
N PHE A 258 -12.98 -7.32 -31.46
CA PHE A 258 -14.02 -8.28 -31.78
C PHE A 258 -13.62 -9.67 -31.30
N ASP A 259 -14.53 -10.33 -30.61
CA ASP A 259 -14.43 -11.76 -30.39
C ASP A 259 -14.65 -12.51 -31.72
N ARG A 260 -13.65 -13.24 -32.15
CA ARG A 260 -13.68 -13.97 -33.44
C ARG A 260 -14.77 -15.04 -33.52
N ALA A 261 -15.19 -15.61 -32.37
CA ALA A 261 -16.17 -16.68 -32.32
C ALA A 261 -17.62 -16.17 -32.28
N THR A 262 -17.89 -15.08 -31.58
CA THR A 262 -19.23 -14.57 -31.36
C THR A 262 -19.56 -13.31 -32.17
N GLY A 263 -18.56 -12.59 -32.63
CA GLY A 263 -18.71 -11.27 -33.25
C GLY A 263 -18.99 -10.13 -32.26
N ASN A 264 -18.92 -10.38 -30.97
CA ASN A 264 -19.13 -9.39 -29.93
C ASN A 264 -17.96 -8.40 -29.87
N LEU A 265 -18.27 -7.10 -29.73
CA LEU A 265 -17.29 -6.04 -29.61
C LEU A 265 -17.07 -5.69 -28.13
N TRP A 266 -15.90 -6.01 -27.60
CA TRP A 266 -15.45 -5.64 -26.27
C TRP A 266 -14.68 -4.33 -26.31
N CYS A 267 -14.81 -3.51 -25.24
CA CYS A 267 -14.13 -2.22 -25.13
C CYS A 267 -13.75 -1.94 -23.69
N GLY A 268 -12.48 -1.55 -23.44
CA GLY A 268 -12.04 -0.88 -22.21
C GLY A 268 -12.25 0.63 -22.35
N ASP A 269 -13.04 1.21 -21.46
CA ASP A 269 -13.32 2.65 -21.43
C ASP A 269 -12.72 3.27 -20.16
N ILE A 270 -11.73 4.14 -20.35
CA ILE A 270 -11.03 4.81 -19.27
C ILE A 270 -11.96 5.80 -18.58
N GLY A 271 -12.22 5.56 -17.32
CA GLY A 271 -13.08 6.38 -16.49
C GLY A 271 -12.45 7.71 -16.04
N TRP A 272 -13.16 8.44 -15.20
CA TRP A 272 -12.73 9.77 -14.75
C TRP A 272 -11.99 9.75 -13.42
N GLU A 273 -12.68 9.50 -12.30
CA GLU A 273 -12.09 9.55 -10.96
C GLU A 273 -12.35 8.27 -10.14
N LEU A 274 -13.38 7.50 -10.52
CA LEU A 274 -13.93 6.48 -9.62
C LEU A 274 -13.93 5.09 -10.19
N TRP A 275 -14.19 4.97 -11.49
CA TRP A 275 -14.46 3.69 -12.11
C TRP A 275 -13.73 3.54 -13.43
N GLU A 276 -13.18 2.37 -13.65
CA GLU A 276 -12.68 1.90 -14.94
C GLU A 276 -13.63 0.84 -15.48
N MET A 277 -14.02 0.96 -16.75
CA MET A 277 -15.16 0.20 -17.27
C MET A 277 -14.76 -0.73 -18.42
N VAL A 278 -15.34 -1.93 -18.40
CA VAL A 278 -15.32 -2.87 -19.51
C VAL A 278 -16.74 -3.00 -20.05
N HIS A 279 -16.90 -2.71 -21.33
CA HIS A 279 -18.18 -2.72 -22.02
C HIS A 279 -18.26 -3.80 -23.08
N LEU A 280 -19.46 -4.34 -23.27
CA LEU A 280 -19.88 -5.05 -24.47
C LEU A 280 -20.67 -4.08 -25.34
N ILE A 281 -20.08 -3.67 -26.47
CA ILE A 281 -20.63 -2.63 -27.32
C ILE A 281 -21.74 -3.19 -28.22
N THR A 282 -22.91 -2.58 -28.13
CA THR A 282 -24.11 -2.98 -28.90
C THR A 282 -24.59 -1.83 -29.78
N ARG A 283 -25.32 -2.18 -30.85
CA ARG A 283 -25.91 -1.22 -31.78
C ARG A 283 -26.87 -0.27 -31.06
N GLY A 284 -26.60 1.05 -31.15
CA GLY A 284 -27.43 2.07 -30.52
C GLY A 284 -27.24 2.18 -28.98
N GLY A 285 -26.24 1.52 -28.40
CA GLY A 285 -25.98 1.54 -26.96
C GLY A 285 -25.58 2.93 -26.47
N ASN A 286 -26.14 3.32 -25.31
CA ASN A 286 -25.76 4.51 -24.53
C ASN A 286 -25.03 4.02 -23.26
N TYR A 287 -23.75 4.34 -23.11
CA TYR A 287 -22.90 3.86 -21.99
C TYR A 287 -22.78 4.86 -20.83
N GLY A 288 -23.52 5.98 -20.93
CA GLY A 288 -23.82 6.85 -19.79
C GLY A 288 -22.91 8.06 -19.61
N TRP A 289 -21.70 8.08 -20.15
CA TRP A 289 -20.83 9.26 -20.08
C TRP A 289 -21.50 10.45 -20.78
N SER A 290 -21.48 11.68 -20.33
CA SER A 290 -20.96 12.16 -19.04
C SER A 290 -22.09 12.37 -18.02
N ALA A 291 -23.27 11.81 -18.27
CA ALA A 291 -24.35 11.80 -17.30
C ALA A 291 -23.97 10.93 -16.09
N TYR A 292 -23.31 9.82 -16.36
CA TYR A 292 -22.84 8.86 -15.34
C TYR A 292 -21.43 8.36 -15.67
N GLU A 293 -20.68 8.02 -14.62
CA GLU A 293 -19.49 7.18 -14.66
C GLU A 293 -19.85 5.85 -13.99
N ALA A 294 -20.02 4.78 -14.76
CA ALA A 294 -20.67 3.54 -14.29
C ALA A 294 -22.02 3.85 -13.61
N SER A 295 -22.12 3.60 -12.28
CA SER A 295 -23.33 3.91 -11.51
C SER A 295 -23.30 5.31 -10.86
N GLN A 296 -22.19 6.05 -10.97
CA GLN A 296 -22.00 7.34 -10.33
C GLN A 296 -22.57 8.49 -11.16
N PRO A 297 -23.52 9.28 -10.65
CA PRO A 297 -24.02 10.45 -11.36
C PRO A 297 -22.95 11.55 -11.39
N ILE A 298 -22.71 12.11 -12.60
CA ILE A 298 -21.81 13.24 -12.86
C ILE A 298 -22.62 14.44 -13.31
N LYS A 299 -23.28 14.33 -14.48
CA LYS A 299 -24.16 15.34 -15.07
C LYS A 299 -25.51 14.72 -15.46
N PRO A 300 -26.31 14.20 -14.50
CA PRO A 300 -27.50 13.38 -14.81
C PRO A 300 -28.56 14.11 -15.59
N ALA A 301 -28.54 15.44 -15.60
CA ALA A 301 -29.45 16.26 -16.44
C ALA A 301 -29.17 16.13 -17.95
N LEU A 302 -28.03 15.58 -18.36
CA LEU A 302 -27.68 15.38 -19.77
C LEU A 302 -28.21 14.06 -20.35
N VAL A 303 -28.78 13.17 -19.52
CA VAL A 303 -29.33 11.89 -20.02
C VAL A 303 -30.32 12.12 -21.13
N ASN A 304 -30.12 11.45 -22.25
CA ASN A 304 -31.01 11.51 -23.40
C ASN A 304 -32.32 10.78 -23.06
N PRO A 305 -33.47 11.49 -23.01
CA PRO A 305 -34.75 10.85 -22.69
C PRO A 305 -35.11 9.83 -23.79
N GLY A 306 -35.34 8.61 -23.46
CA GLY A 306 -35.72 7.56 -24.40
C GLY A 306 -34.59 6.66 -24.86
N THR A 307 -33.33 6.89 -24.41
CA THR A 307 -32.22 5.96 -24.62
C THR A 307 -31.73 5.47 -23.26
N PRO A 308 -32.11 4.25 -22.83
CA PRO A 308 -31.69 3.72 -21.54
C PRO A 308 -30.17 3.56 -21.51
N ILE A 309 -29.56 3.86 -20.34
CA ILE A 309 -28.14 3.65 -20.14
C ILE A 309 -27.86 2.15 -20.02
N THR A 310 -26.92 1.66 -20.81
CA THR A 310 -26.38 0.31 -20.73
C THR A 310 -25.24 0.30 -19.71
N PRO A 311 -25.37 -0.42 -18.59
CA PRO A 311 -24.31 -0.49 -17.59
C PRO A 311 -23.07 -1.21 -18.15
N PRO A 312 -21.86 -0.94 -17.63
CA PRO A 312 -20.68 -1.73 -17.98
C PRO A 312 -20.85 -3.19 -17.54
N VAL A 313 -20.21 -4.10 -18.26
CA VAL A 313 -20.13 -5.52 -17.87
C VAL A 313 -19.32 -5.64 -16.58
N VAL A 314 -18.20 -4.91 -16.48
CA VAL A 314 -17.39 -4.79 -15.27
C VAL A 314 -17.11 -3.30 -15.02
N ALA A 315 -17.22 -2.88 -13.77
CA ALA A 315 -16.73 -1.61 -13.30
C ALA A 315 -15.75 -1.87 -12.17
N HIS A 316 -14.48 -1.54 -12.39
CA HIS A 316 -13.45 -1.58 -11.36
C HIS A 316 -13.39 -0.24 -10.64
N PRO A 317 -13.38 -0.21 -9.29
CA PRO A 317 -13.06 1.02 -8.58
C PRO A 317 -11.59 1.41 -8.87
N HIS A 318 -11.29 2.70 -8.90
CA HIS A 318 -9.91 3.20 -9.16
C HIS A 318 -8.85 2.67 -8.18
N ALA A 319 -9.25 2.01 -7.11
CA ALA A 319 -8.36 1.27 -6.23
C ALA A 319 -7.85 -0.05 -6.86
N GLU A 320 -8.65 -0.69 -7.70
CA GLU A 320 -8.30 -1.94 -8.37
C GLU A 320 -7.66 -1.71 -9.73
N ALA A 321 -8.26 -0.82 -10.53
CA ALA A 321 -7.79 -0.40 -11.84
C ALA A 321 -7.92 1.12 -11.95
N ALA A 322 -6.99 1.79 -12.59
CA ALA A 322 -6.97 3.26 -12.63
C ALA A 322 -6.73 3.83 -14.02
N SER A 323 -6.60 2.99 -15.03
CA SER A 323 -6.62 3.31 -16.46
C SER A 323 -6.72 2.01 -17.24
N ILE A 324 -7.95 1.55 -17.44
CA ILE A 324 -8.22 0.27 -18.12
C ILE A 324 -7.74 0.29 -19.57
N THR A 325 -6.98 -0.71 -19.94
CA THR A 325 -6.46 -0.81 -21.31
C THR A 325 -7.48 -1.43 -22.26
N GLY A 326 -8.23 -2.41 -21.81
CA GLY A 326 -8.96 -3.34 -22.68
C GLY A 326 -8.11 -4.57 -23.00
N GLY A 327 -8.55 -5.40 -23.95
CA GLY A 327 -7.87 -6.66 -24.24
C GLY A 327 -8.54 -7.46 -25.35
N PHE A 328 -8.40 -8.80 -25.31
CA PHE A 328 -8.94 -9.74 -26.31
C PHE A 328 -9.60 -10.95 -25.68
N VAL A 329 -10.57 -11.54 -26.37
CA VAL A 329 -11.05 -12.89 -26.02
C VAL A 329 -9.99 -13.91 -26.41
N TYR A 330 -9.57 -14.73 -25.45
CA TYR A 330 -8.52 -15.72 -25.65
C TYR A 330 -9.01 -16.94 -26.43
N HIS A 331 -8.42 -17.18 -27.58
CA HIS A 331 -8.66 -18.34 -28.43
C HIS A 331 -7.39 -19.17 -28.72
N GLY A 332 -6.33 -18.91 -27.97
CA GLY A 332 -5.09 -19.66 -28.03
C GLY A 332 -5.23 -21.09 -27.47
N LYS A 333 -4.19 -21.89 -27.68
CA LYS A 333 -4.15 -23.29 -27.23
C LYS A 333 -3.25 -23.51 -26.04
N GLN A 334 -2.38 -22.53 -25.73
CA GLN A 334 -1.39 -22.63 -24.66
C GLN A 334 -2.06 -22.70 -23.27
N PHE A 335 -3.18 -22.01 -23.09
CA PHE A 335 -3.92 -21.93 -21.84
C PHE A 335 -5.39 -22.34 -21.99
N PRO A 336 -5.71 -23.66 -22.02
CA PRO A 336 -7.10 -24.12 -22.12
C PRO A 336 -8.00 -23.57 -21.00
N GLU A 337 -7.42 -23.26 -19.83
CA GLU A 337 -8.11 -22.66 -18.68
C GLU A 337 -8.59 -21.23 -18.92
N LEU A 338 -8.03 -20.52 -19.91
CA LEU A 338 -8.43 -19.18 -20.33
C LEU A 338 -9.35 -19.18 -21.56
N ALA A 339 -9.66 -20.37 -22.12
CA ALA A 339 -10.49 -20.46 -23.33
C ALA A 339 -11.78 -19.64 -23.20
N ASN A 340 -12.04 -18.78 -24.22
CA ASN A 340 -13.17 -17.85 -24.31
C ASN A 340 -13.24 -16.77 -23.20
N ALA A 341 -12.20 -16.59 -22.41
CA ALA A 341 -12.12 -15.48 -21.48
C ALA A 341 -11.72 -14.19 -22.21
N TYR A 342 -12.38 -13.08 -21.92
CA TYR A 342 -11.86 -11.75 -22.24
C TYR A 342 -10.72 -11.43 -21.28
N VAL A 343 -9.50 -11.44 -21.80
CA VAL A 343 -8.28 -11.13 -21.04
C VAL A 343 -7.92 -9.66 -21.29
N TYR A 344 -7.87 -8.88 -20.22
CA TYR A 344 -7.64 -7.44 -20.30
C TYR A 344 -6.78 -6.95 -19.14
N GLY A 345 -6.23 -5.75 -19.25
CA GLY A 345 -5.31 -5.22 -18.26
C GLY A 345 -5.54 -3.75 -17.94
N ASP A 346 -4.74 -3.27 -17.01
CA ASP A 346 -4.73 -1.86 -16.57
C ASP A 346 -3.32 -1.27 -16.70
N TRP A 347 -3.26 -0.05 -17.25
CA TRP A 347 -2.01 0.65 -17.51
C TRP A 347 -1.30 1.13 -16.24
N VAL A 348 -2.06 1.54 -15.22
CA VAL A 348 -1.48 2.09 -13.98
C VAL A 348 -1.08 0.98 -13.01
N THR A 349 -1.95 -0.01 -12.82
CA THR A 349 -1.75 -1.04 -11.78
C THR A 349 -0.92 -2.21 -12.26
N GLY A 350 -0.84 -2.44 -13.57
CA GLY A 350 -0.16 -3.59 -14.16
C GLY A 350 -0.90 -4.91 -13.97
N LYS A 351 -2.12 -4.87 -13.46
CA LYS A 351 -2.95 -6.05 -13.24
C LYS A 351 -3.58 -6.55 -14.52
N ILE A 352 -3.80 -7.87 -14.60
CA ILE A 352 -4.46 -8.54 -15.72
C ILE A 352 -5.58 -9.42 -15.16
N TRP A 353 -6.77 -9.29 -15.75
CA TRP A 353 -7.95 -10.08 -15.42
C TRP A 353 -8.37 -10.98 -16.57
N ALA A 354 -9.09 -12.04 -16.23
CA ALA A 354 -9.81 -12.90 -17.15
C ALA A 354 -11.30 -12.89 -16.79
N LEU A 355 -12.15 -12.63 -17.77
CA LEU A 355 -13.59 -12.47 -17.65
C LEU A 355 -14.31 -13.44 -18.59
N TRP A 356 -15.11 -14.36 -18.06
CA TRP A 356 -16.00 -15.24 -18.84
C TRP A 356 -17.41 -14.72 -18.80
N HIS A 357 -18.03 -14.60 -19.96
CA HIS A 357 -19.37 -14.06 -20.13
C HIS A 357 -20.17 -14.93 -21.09
N ASP A 358 -21.40 -15.29 -20.74
CA ASP A 358 -22.26 -16.22 -21.50
C ASP A 358 -23.18 -15.51 -22.51
N GLY A 359 -22.93 -14.22 -22.74
CA GLY A 359 -23.77 -13.31 -23.57
C GLY A 359 -24.85 -12.59 -22.77
N LYS A 360 -25.09 -12.96 -21.50
CA LYS A 360 -26.08 -12.34 -20.61
C LYS A 360 -25.48 -11.85 -19.31
N GLN A 361 -24.58 -12.64 -18.71
CA GLN A 361 -23.98 -12.35 -17.42
C GLN A 361 -22.56 -12.86 -17.33
N ILE A 362 -21.83 -12.31 -16.35
CA ILE A 362 -20.53 -12.82 -15.96
C ILE A 362 -20.69 -14.20 -15.32
N THR A 363 -19.96 -15.19 -15.82
CA THR A 363 -19.92 -16.54 -15.23
C THR A 363 -18.69 -16.75 -14.35
N ARG A 364 -17.60 -16.03 -14.64
CA ARG A 364 -16.37 -16.06 -13.85
C ARG A 364 -15.58 -14.78 -14.12
N HIS A 365 -14.91 -14.21 -13.08
CA HIS A 365 -14.04 -13.05 -13.21
C HIS A 365 -12.92 -13.14 -12.18
N GLU A 366 -11.67 -13.09 -12.63
CA GLU A 366 -10.49 -13.30 -11.78
C GLU A 366 -9.33 -12.40 -12.20
N GLU A 367 -8.61 -11.89 -11.22
CA GLU A 367 -7.28 -11.30 -11.41
C GLU A 367 -6.27 -12.47 -11.59
N ILE A 368 -5.71 -12.61 -12.78
CA ILE A 368 -4.86 -13.74 -13.16
C ILE A 368 -3.38 -13.44 -13.08
N ALA A 369 -2.98 -12.17 -13.18
CA ALA A 369 -1.60 -11.72 -13.03
C ALA A 369 -1.53 -10.32 -12.42
N ASP A 370 -0.45 -10.05 -11.69
CA ASP A 370 -0.06 -8.73 -11.18
C ASP A 370 1.37 -8.48 -11.63
N THR A 371 1.58 -7.43 -12.44
CA THR A 371 2.86 -7.14 -13.09
C THR A 371 3.34 -5.73 -12.73
N PRO A 372 4.65 -5.45 -12.81
CA PRO A 372 5.17 -4.09 -12.61
C PRO A 372 5.03 -3.21 -13.88
N HIS A 373 4.31 -3.65 -14.90
CA HIS A 373 4.30 -3.04 -16.23
C HIS A 373 3.13 -2.06 -16.41
N ALA A 374 3.38 -0.93 -17.03
CA ALA A 374 2.34 -0.04 -17.57
C ALA A 374 1.79 -0.65 -18.86
N ILE A 375 0.72 -1.43 -18.76
CA ILE A 375 0.15 -2.21 -19.88
C ILE A 375 -0.65 -1.28 -20.79
N ILE A 376 -0.09 -0.92 -21.95
CA ILE A 376 -0.72 0.08 -22.85
C ILE A 376 -1.61 -0.54 -23.92
N THR A 377 -1.33 -1.75 -24.34
CA THR A 377 -2.06 -2.47 -25.40
C THR A 377 -1.84 -3.96 -25.30
N PHE A 378 -2.82 -4.72 -25.77
CA PHE A 378 -2.69 -6.13 -26.07
C PHE A 378 -2.66 -6.35 -27.58
N GLY A 379 -2.11 -7.48 -28.00
CA GLY A 379 -2.17 -7.98 -29.37
C GLY A 379 -2.38 -9.49 -29.35
N GLN A 380 -2.98 -10.01 -30.41
CA GLN A 380 -3.23 -11.44 -30.58
C GLN A 380 -2.61 -11.88 -31.90
N ASP A 381 -1.90 -13.00 -31.91
CA ASP A 381 -1.41 -13.58 -33.17
C ASP A 381 -2.51 -14.41 -33.88
N ASP A 382 -2.18 -14.95 -35.06
CA ASP A 382 -3.12 -15.78 -35.81
C ASP A 382 -3.50 -17.10 -35.10
N ASP A 383 -2.65 -17.58 -34.20
CA ASP A 383 -2.92 -18.78 -33.38
C ASP A 383 -3.85 -18.45 -32.18
N GLY A 384 -4.12 -17.18 -31.93
CA GLY A 384 -4.95 -16.68 -30.83
C GLY A 384 -4.20 -16.50 -29.51
N GLU A 385 -2.85 -16.56 -29.53
CA GLU A 385 -2.03 -16.32 -28.36
C GLU A 385 -1.87 -14.81 -28.10
N LEU A 386 -1.80 -14.43 -26.81
CA LEU A 386 -1.80 -13.04 -26.40
C LEU A 386 -0.41 -12.53 -26.07
N TYR A 387 -0.17 -11.30 -26.51
CA TYR A 387 0.99 -10.48 -26.16
C TYR A 387 0.49 -9.14 -25.60
N TYR A 388 1.32 -8.48 -24.83
CA TYR A 388 1.06 -7.09 -24.43
C TYR A 388 2.34 -6.26 -24.47
N ALA A 389 2.19 -4.95 -24.62
CA ALA A 389 3.30 -4.01 -24.59
C ALA A 389 3.30 -3.23 -23.27
N HIS A 390 4.49 -3.16 -22.66
CA HIS A 390 4.79 -2.25 -21.56
C HIS A 390 5.17 -0.88 -22.13
N TYR A 391 4.45 0.17 -21.73
CA TYR A 391 4.72 1.55 -22.12
C TYR A 391 5.93 2.09 -21.37
N ALA A 392 6.99 2.42 -22.12
CA ALA A 392 8.21 3.05 -21.61
C ALA A 392 8.94 3.76 -22.76
N ASP A 393 9.96 4.58 -22.46
CA ASP A 393 10.86 5.12 -23.49
C ASP A 393 11.58 4.01 -24.25
N ALA A 394 11.85 2.89 -23.59
CA ALA A 394 12.26 1.62 -24.19
C ALA A 394 11.16 0.58 -23.87
N SER A 395 10.13 0.53 -24.70
CA SER A 395 9.00 -0.38 -24.51
C SER A 395 9.41 -1.82 -24.80
N THR A 396 8.92 -2.73 -23.97
CA THR A 396 9.16 -4.18 -24.07
C THR A 396 7.86 -4.92 -24.33
N LEU A 397 7.98 -6.09 -24.98
CA LEU A 397 6.86 -6.98 -25.24
C LEU A 397 6.88 -8.16 -24.28
N HIS A 398 5.71 -8.57 -23.86
CA HIS A 398 5.51 -9.63 -22.88
C HIS A 398 4.38 -10.56 -23.31
N ARG A 399 4.42 -11.79 -22.77
CA ARG A 399 3.32 -12.74 -22.79
C ARG A 399 3.05 -13.25 -21.38
N LEU A 400 1.90 -13.83 -21.17
CA LEU A 400 1.62 -14.59 -19.96
C LEU A 400 2.27 -15.98 -20.04
N VAL A 401 2.80 -16.45 -18.91
CA VAL A 401 3.18 -17.86 -18.71
C VAL A 401 2.61 -18.34 -17.38
N ARG A 402 2.36 -19.64 -17.24
CA ARG A 402 1.91 -20.17 -15.95
C ARG A 402 2.95 -19.90 -14.89
N ASN A 403 2.48 -19.41 -13.74
CA ASN A 403 3.37 -19.16 -12.61
C ASN A 403 3.88 -20.51 -12.07
N PRO A 404 5.20 -20.79 -12.14
CA PRO A 404 5.76 -22.05 -11.64
C PRO A 404 5.55 -22.23 -10.12
N HIS A 405 5.25 -21.14 -9.41
CA HIS A 405 5.01 -21.10 -7.97
C HIS A 405 3.53 -21.06 -7.59
N ALA A 406 2.59 -21.21 -8.54
CA ALA A 406 1.14 -21.15 -8.29
C ALA A 406 0.67 -22.15 -7.22
N SER A 407 1.38 -23.29 -7.05
CA SER A 407 1.12 -24.29 -6.01
C SER A 407 2.02 -24.18 -4.78
N ALA A 408 2.83 -23.12 -4.66
CA ALA A 408 3.83 -22.97 -3.58
C ALA A 408 3.20 -22.92 -2.17
N THR A 409 1.91 -22.59 -2.05
CA THR A 409 1.17 -22.60 -0.77
C THR A 409 1.11 -23.97 -0.13
N ALA A 410 1.12 -25.08 -0.90
CA ALA A 410 1.07 -26.44 -0.37
C ALA A 410 2.33 -26.83 0.42
N ALA A 411 3.46 -26.18 0.15
CA ALA A 411 4.73 -26.45 0.82
C ALA A 411 4.97 -25.57 2.06
N PHE A 412 4.17 -24.50 2.27
CA PHE A 412 4.36 -23.60 3.41
C PHE A 412 3.91 -24.27 4.71
N PRO A 413 4.73 -24.27 5.80
CA PRO A 413 4.40 -24.92 7.05
C PRO A 413 3.18 -24.30 7.74
N ARG A 414 2.11 -25.09 7.92
CA ARG A 414 0.88 -24.66 8.57
C ARG A 414 0.92 -24.77 10.09
N THR A 415 1.89 -25.50 10.64
CA THR A 415 2.16 -25.54 12.08
C THR A 415 3.60 -25.13 12.37
N LEU A 416 3.85 -24.69 13.60
CA LEU A 416 5.20 -24.30 14.06
C LEU A 416 6.17 -25.49 14.01
N GLY A 417 5.69 -26.69 14.40
CA GLY A 417 6.47 -27.92 14.30
C GLY A 417 6.90 -28.27 12.88
N ALA A 418 6.08 -27.92 11.89
CA ALA A 418 6.40 -28.12 10.49
C ALA A 418 7.46 -27.16 9.93
N THR A 419 7.82 -26.08 10.65
CA THR A 419 8.82 -25.10 10.20
C THR A 419 10.26 -25.65 10.21
N GLY A 420 10.55 -26.63 11.05
CA GLY A 420 11.90 -27.13 11.28
C GLY A 420 12.75 -26.27 12.23
N LEU A 421 12.16 -25.25 12.87
CA LEU A 421 12.86 -24.38 13.84
C LEU A 421 13.19 -25.10 15.16
N PHE A 422 12.36 -26.05 15.57
CA PHE A 422 12.50 -26.73 16.84
C PHE A 422 12.61 -28.25 16.64
N ALA A 423 13.53 -28.88 17.37
CA ALA A 423 13.61 -30.32 17.48
C ALA A 423 12.50 -30.89 18.41
N ASP A 424 12.12 -30.11 19.43
CA ASP A 424 10.96 -30.35 20.31
C ASP A 424 10.20 -29.03 20.47
N VAL A 425 9.05 -28.91 19.83
CA VAL A 425 8.25 -27.67 19.84
C VAL A 425 7.70 -27.40 21.23
N ALA A 426 7.17 -28.42 21.91
CA ALA A 426 6.55 -28.25 23.22
C ALA A 426 7.53 -27.73 24.28
N ARG A 427 8.83 -28.04 24.13
CA ARG A 427 9.90 -27.58 25.01
C ARG A 427 10.66 -26.38 24.44
N LEU A 428 10.29 -25.88 23.27
CA LEU A 428 11.03 -24.85 22.52
C LEU A 428 12.51 -25.19 22.35
N GLN A 429 12.84 -26.50 22.22
CA GLN A 429 14.20 -26.96 22.02
C GLN A 429 14.62 -26.65 20.58
N PRO A 430 15.63 -25.79 20.37
CA PRO A 430 16.04 -25.41 19.03
C PRO A 430 16.54 -26.61 18.20
N ALA A 431 16.26 -26.62 16.91
CA ALA A 431 16.89 -27.55 15.97
C ALA A 431 18.37 -27.21 15.76
N PRO A 432 19.21 -28.16 15.30
CA PRO A 432 20.59 -27.85 14.92
C PRO A 432 20.67 -26.68 13.95
N GLY A 433 21.52 -25.68 14.25
CA GLY A 433 21.66 -24.47 13.45
C GLY A 433 20.70 -23.34 13.80
N VAL A 434 19.84 -23.54 14.80
CA VAL A 434 18.98 -22.50 15.38
C VAL A 434 19.56 -22.07 16.74
N TYR A 435 19.84 -20.80 16.89
CA TYR A 435 20.55 -20.26 18.04
C TYR A 435 19.69 -19.29 18.86
N PRO A 436 19.59 -19.43 20.18
CA PRO A 436 18.93 -18.48 21.04
C PRO A 436 19.73 -17.18 21.13
N PHE A 437 19.04 -16.04 21.27
CA PHE A 437 19.67 -14.77 21.56
C PHE A 437 18.78 -13.90 22.46
N ALA A 438 19.42 -12.98 23.20
CA ALA A 438 18.75 -11.96 24.00
C ALA A 438 18.95 -10.56 23.39
N ILE A 439 18.15 -9.61 23.82
CA ILE A 439 18.24 -8.21 23.42
C ILE A 439 18.34 -7.29 24.63
N ASN A 440 18.93 -6.13 24.42
CA ASN A 440 19.19 -5.15 25.48
C ASN A 440 17.92 -4.45 25.97
N SER A 441 17.05 -4.04 25.04
CA SER A 441 15.80 -3.36 25.38
C SER A 441 14.64 -4.03 24.65
N PRO A 442 13.79 -4.80 25.37
CA PRO A 442 12.66 -5.48 24.76
C PRO A 442 11.58 -4.48 24.33
N LYS A 443 10.87 -4.83 23.26
CA LYS A 443 9.59 -4.22 22.95
C LYS A 443 8.60 -4.58 24.06
N TRP A 444 7.73 -3.63 24.40
CA TRP A 444 6.59 -3.90 25.26
C TRP A 444 5.56 -4.78 24.54
N ASP A 445 5.27 -5.91 25.10
CA ASP A 445 4.34 -6.91 24.58
C ASP A 445 3.27 -7.21 25.66
N ASP A 446 2.63 -6.16 26.18
CA ASP A 446 1.61 -6.22 27.21
C ASP A 446 2.02 -7.02 28.46
N GLY A 447 3.30 -6.96 28.80
CA GLY A 447 3.87 -7.67 29.94
C GLY A 447 4.18 -9.15 29.72
N LEU A 448 4.10 -9.64 28.46
CA LEU A 448 4.53 -10.99 28.11
C LEU A 448 6.06 -11.10 28.08
N ALA A 449 6.57 -12.29 28.37
CA ALA A 449 7.98 -12.59 28.22
C ALA A 449 8.27 -13.17 26.82
N ALA A 450 9.46 -12.95 26.28
CA ALA A 450 9.83 -13.38 24.95
C ALA A 450 11.14 -14.18 24.90
N GLN A 451 11.11 -15.34 24.25
CA GLN A 451 12.30 -16.09 23.84
C GLN A 451 12.57 -15.88 22.36
N ARG A 452 13.83 -15.69 21.96
CA ARG A 452 14.20 -15.36 20.58
C ARG A 452 15.22 -16.33 20.02
N HIS A 453 15.07 -16.64 18.73
CA HIS A 453 15.94 -17.56 18.00
C HIS A 453 16.33 -16.97 16.66
N LEU A 454 17.58 -17.23 16.24
CA LEU A 454 18.10 -16.93 14.92
C LEU A 454 18.45 -18.24 14.21
N ALA A 455 18.01 -18.39 12.97
CA ALA A 455 18.35 -19.52 12.12
C ALA A 455 18.91 -19.02 10.79
N LEU A 456 20.10 -19.47 10.42
CA LEU A 456 20.78 -19.09 9.18
C LEU A 456 21.09 -20.33 8.36
N PRO A 457 20.71 -20.34 7.04
CA PRO A 457 20.83 -21.54 6.19
C PRO A 457 22.26 -21.85 5.74
N ASP A 458 23.17 -20.89 5.81
CA ASP A 458 24.56 -20.99 5.36
C ASP A 458 25.57 -20.95 6.55
N THR A 459 26.87 -20.95 6.25
CA THR A 459 27.95 -20.85 7.24
C THR A 459 28.59 -19.45 7.31
N MET A 460 28.09 -18.47 6.52
CA MET A 460 28.64 -17.12 6.53
C MET A 460 28.09 -16.31 7.73
N GLY A 461 28.97 -15.65 8.46
CA GLY A 461 28.60 -14.73 9.52
C GLY A 461 27.94 -13.47 8.94
N LEU A 462 26.94 -12.96 9.65
CA LEU A 462 26.29 -11.70 9.28
C LEU A 462 27.28 -10.54 9.38
N THR A 463 27.26 -9.68 8.37
CA THR A 463 28.01 -8.42 8.36
C THR A 463 27.03 -7.26 8.34
N THR A 464 27.33 -6.21 9.08
CA THR A 464 26.56 -4.95 9.06
C THR A 464 27.45 -3.84 8.55
N THR A 465 27.01 -3.16 7.51
CA THR A 465 27.64 -1.92 7.05
C THR A 465 26.89 -0.74 7.68
N VAL A 466 27.61 0.17 8.29
CA VAL A 466 27.05 1.44 8.79
C VAL A 466 27.53 2.57 7.89
N THR A 467 26.60 3.21 7.21
CA THR A 467 26.88 4.42 6.43
C THR A 467 26.50 5.62 7.26
N VAL A 468 27.50 6.39 7.72
CA VAL A 468 27.26 7.65 8.43
C VAL A 468 27.30 8.78 7.45
N ARG A 469 26.22 9.52 7.37
CA ARG A 469 26.11 10.72 6.54
C ARG A 469 25.97 11.93 7.45
N ARG A 470 26.76 12.94 7.17
CA ARG A 470 26.67 14.24 7.84
C ARG A 470 26.12 15.26 6.84
N ASP A 471 24.95 15.83 7.13
CA ASP A 471 24.47 17.01 6.40
C ASP A 471 25.08 18.26 7.06
N PRO A 472 26.05 18.92 6.44
CA PRO A 472 26.70 20.10 7.02
C PRO A 472 25.77 21.34 7.06
N LYS A 473 24.69 21.37 6.24
CA LYS A 473 23.71 22.46 6.21
C LYS A 473 22.65 22.30 7.29
N ALA A 474 22.17 21.07 7.50
CA ALA A 474 21.19 20.74 8.52
C ALA A 474 21.83 20.42 9.89
N ASN A 475 23.14 20.28 9.98
CA ASN A 475 23.88 19.82 11.14
C ASN A 475 23.33 18.48 11.69
N THR A 476 22.89 17.60 10.79
CA THR A 476 22.34 16.29 11.14
C THR A 476 23.35 15.19 10.81
N ILE A 477 23.31 14.13 11.61
CA ILE A 477 24.05 12.89 11.36
C ILE A 477 23.02 11.80 11.18
N LYS A 478 23.07 11.11 10.04
CA LYS A 478 22.25 9.94 9.76
C LYS A 478 23.15 8.70 9.74
N ALA A 479 22.79 7.68 10.48
CA ALA A 479 23.45 6.39 10.42
C ALA A 479 22.49 5.36 9.83
N ASP A 480 22.79 4.88 8.63
CA ASP A 480 22.05 3.82 7.98
C ASP A 480 22.78 2.48 8.23
N TYR A 481 22.05 1.51 8.77
CA TYR A 481 22.57 0.17 9.06
C TYR A 481 22.08 -0.79 7.97
N ALA A 482 22.98 -1.42 7.25
CA ALA A 482 22.66 -2.44 6.27
C ALA A 482 23.27 -3.79 6.69
N THR A 483 22.46 -4.68 7.21
CA THR A 483 22.88 -6.06 7.50
C THR A 483 22.59 -6.93 6.28
N ARG A 484 23.62 -7.65 5.81
CA ARG A 484 23.46 -8.60 4.70
C ARG A 484 22.92 -9.92 5.23
N TRP A 485 21.69 -10.24 4.89
CA TRP A 485 21.01 -11.48 5.25
C TRP A 485 21.10 -12.50 4.13
N PRO A 486 21.34 -13.80 4.43
CA PRO A 486 21.21 -14.85 3.43
C PRO A 486 19.73 -15.16 3.18
N ALA A 487 19.36 -15.49 1.94
CA ALA A 487 18.04 -15.99 1.62
C ALA A 487 17.71 -17.24 2.44
N GLY A 488 16.53 -17.28 3.06
CA GLY A 488 16.12 -18.33 3.98
C GLY A 488 16.48 -18.08 5.45
N ALA A 489 17.07 -16.92 5.79
CA ALA A 489 17.28 -16.53 7.19
C ALA A 489 15.95 -16.37 7.93
N VAL A 490 15.88 -16.81 9.18
CA VAL A 490 14.71 -16.71 10.04
C VAL A 490 15.08 -16.11 11.40
N LEU A 491 14.27 -15.16 11.83
CA LEU A 491 14.18 -14.71 13.21
C LEU A 491 12.85 -15.17 13.80
N ALA A 492 12.87 -15.84 14.91
CA ALA A 492 11.67 -16.30 15.60
C ALA A 492 11.58 -15.71 17.01
N ARG A 493 10.36 -15.39 17.44
CA ARG A 493 10.09 -14.88 18.79
C ARG A 493 8.86 -15.59 19.35
N THR A 494 9.03 -16.34 20.46
CA THR A 494 7.94 -16.98 21.19
C THR A 494 7.57 -16.17 22.41
N LEU A 495 6.30 -15.76 22.52
CA LEU A 495 5.73 -15.00 23.62
C LEU A 495 5.06 -15.95 24.61
N THR A 496 5.37 -15.76 25.90
CA THR A 496 4.79 -16.52 27.02
C THR A 496 4.13 -15.55 28.01
N LEU A 497 3.22 -16.06 28.86
CA LEU A 497 2.51 -15.24 29.85
C LEU A 497 3.45 -14.46 30.80
N GLY A 498 4.62 -15.00 31.13
CA GLY A 498 5.61 -14.32 31.96
C GLY A 498 5.02 -13.86 33.30
N ASP A 499 5.22 -12.59 33.65
CA ASP A 499 4.69 -12.00 34.89
C ASP A 499 3.19 -11.72 34.88
N ARG A 500 2.54 -11.83 33.71
CA ARG A 500 1.08 -11.75 33.56
C ARG A 500 0.36 -13.03 33.94
N ALA A 501 1.09 -14.12 34.16
CA ALA A 501 0.50 -15.39 34.52
C ALA A 501 -0.18 -15.33 35.89
N VAL A 502 -1.34 -15.97 36.01
CA VAL A 502 -2.11 -16.06 37.26
C VAL A 502 -1.42 -17.00 38.25
N THR A 503 -0.80 -18.05 37.74
CA THR A 503 -0.06 -19.03 38.55
C THR A 503 1.40 -19.11 38.08
N THR A 504 2.29 -19.59 38.98
CA THR A 504 3.69 -19.79 38.64
C THR A 504 3.85 -20.83 37.52
N ALA A 505 2.99 -21.84 37.47
CA ALA A 505 3.01 -22.88 36.45
C ALA A 505 2.67 -22.32 35.04
N ASP A 506 1.85 -21.28 34.95
CA ASP A 506 1.45 -20.67 33.65
C ASP A 506 2.48 -19.71 33.10
N ARG A 507 3.52 -19.30 33.84
CA ARG A 507 4.51 -18.29 33.39
C ARG A 507 5.19 -18.69 32.07
N ALA A 508 5.50 -19.96 31.89
CA ALA A 508 6.13 -20.46 30.67
C ALA A 508 5.16 -20.84 29.57
N LYS A 509 3.82 -20.68 29.78
CA LYS A 509 2.80 -21.04 28.80
C LYS A 509 2.92 -20.15 27.56
N PRO A 510 3.22 -20.74 26.38
CA PRO A 510 3.34 -19.95 25.16
C PRO A 510 1.95 -19.56 24.63
N ILE A 511 1.87 -18.38 24.02
CA ILE A 511 0.65 -17.87 23.39
C ILE A 511 0.84 -17.73 21.88
N GLU A 512 2.00 -17.17 21.47
CA GLU A 512 2.30 -16.83 20.10
C GLU A 512 3.76 -17.09 19.76
N THR A 513 4.05 -17.62 18.57
CA THR A 513 5.39 -17.57 17.98
C THR A 513 5.33 -16.76 16.69
N GLN A 514 6.07 -15.68 16.64
CA GLN A 514 6.23 -14.84 15.45
C GLN A 514 7.48 -15.29 14.72
N VAL A 515 7.37 -15.41 13.39
CA VAL A 515 8.43 -15.86 12.48
C VAL A 515 8.64 -14.79 11.43
N LEU A 516 9.84 -14.25 11.35
CA LEU A 516 10.26 -13.30 10.32
C LEU A 516 11.22 -14.06 9.40
N HIS A 517 10.88 -14.18 8.13
CA HIS A 517 11.61 -14.94 7.11
C HIS A 517 12.10 -14.01 5.99
N TYR A 518 13.38 -14.07 5.66
CA TYR A 518 13.98 -13.36 4.54
C TYR A 518 14.05 -14.29 3.33
N ASP A 519 13.31 -13.98 2.25
CA ASP A 519 13.26 -14.82 1.05
C ASP A 519 14.40 -14.59 0.06
N GLY A 520 15.23 -13.57 0.32
CA GLY A 520 16.33 -13.12 -0.56
C GLY A 520 16.10 -11.73 -1.13
N GLU A 521 14.88 -11.25 -1.11
CA GLU A 521 14.46 -9.92 -1.56
C GLU A 521 13.83 -9.10 -0.45
N ALA A 522 12.92 -9.70 0.32
CA ALA A 522 12.16 -9.03 1.37
C ALA A 522 11.99 -9.89 2.63
N TRP A 523 11.66 -9.22 3.72
CA TRP A 523 11.22 -9.86 4.94
C TRP A 523 9.73 -10.12 4.90
N ASN A 524 9.34 -11.37 5.20
CA ASN A 524 7.96 -11.83 5.31
C ASN A 524 7.68 -12.21 6.76
N ALA A 525 6.53 -11.81 7.29
CA ALA A 525 6.16 -12.00 8.68
C ALA A 525 4.98 -12.95 8.82
N TYR A 526 5.11 -13.91 9.74
CA TYR A 526 4.10 -14.91 10.02
C TYR A 526 3.92 -15.06 11.53
N SER A 527 2.68 -15.34 11.95
CA SER A 527 2.34 -15.59 13.33
C SER A 527 1.76 -16.99 13.48
N TYR A 528 2.11 -17.68 14.57
CA TYR A 528 1.60 -19.00 14.93
C TYR A 528 0.95 -18.92 16.31
N ARG A 529 -0.32 -19.30 16.38
CA ARG A 529 -1.11 -19.36 17.61
C ARG A 529 -0.94 -20.72 18.28
N TRP A 530 -0.48 -20.74 19.52
CA TRP A 530 -0.30 -21.97 20.29
C TRP A 530 -1.63 -22.59 20.66
N ASN A 531 -1.71 -23.91 20.55
CA ASN A 531 -2.84 -24.69 21.04
C ASN A 531 -2.91 -24.67 22.57
N ALA A 532 -4.09 -24.98 23.12
CA ALA A 532 -4.31 -24.94 24.58
C ALA A 532 -3.42 -25.92 25.36
N ALA A 533 -2.99 -27.02 24.73
CA ALA A 533 -2.10 -28.01 25.33
C ALA A 533 -0.61 -27.57 25.36
N GLY A 534 -0.25 -26.53 24.63
CA GLY A 534 1.14 -26.04 24.51
C GLY A 534 2.06 -27.02 23.79
N THR A 535 1.53 -27.84 22.89
CA THR A 535 2.27 -28.90 22.17
C THR A 535 2.72 -28.47 20.76
N ASP A 536 1.97 -27.60 20.09
CA ASP A 536 2.29 -27.02 18.79
C ASP A 536 1.50 -25.72 18.60
N ALA A 537 1.73 -25.01 17.49
CA ALA A 537 1.05 -23.78 17.16
C ALA A 537 0.63 -23.76 15.68
N ASP A 538 -0.55 -23.23 15.40
CA ASP A 538 -1.14 -23.13 14.06
C ASP A 538 -0.89 -21.75 13.43
N LEU A 539 -0.64 -21.74 12.11
CA LEU A 539 -0.46 -20.52 11.35
C LEU A 539 -1.71 -19.64 11.41
N VAL A 540 -1.52 -18.39 11.79
CA VAL A 540 -2.58 -17.37 11.84
C VAL A 540 -2.88 -16.88 10.41
N PRO A 541 -4.17 -16.62 10.06
CA PRO A 541 -4.56 -16.00 8.80
C PRO A 541 -3.85 -14.66 8.53
N ALA A 542 -3.83 -14.24 7.25
CA ALA A 542 -3.14 -13.01 6.84
C ALA A 542 -3.65 -11.75 7.54
N GLU A 543 -4.95 -11.68 7.80
CA GLU A 543 -5.64 -10.60 8.50
C GLU A 543 -5.43 -10.57 10.01
N GLY A 544 -4.73 -11.57 10.55
CA GLY A 544 -4.53 -11.73 11.98
C GLY A 544 -5.68 -12.47 12.67
N ALA A 545 -5.65 -12.52 13.99
CA ALA A 545 -6.67 -13.17 14.81
C ALA A 545 -6.68 -12.57 16.24
N GLU A 546 -7.66 -12.97 17.04
CA GLU A 546 -7.71 -12.65 18.48
C GLU A 546 -7.99 -13.91 19.30
N THR A 547 -7.56 -13.86 20.55
CA THR A 547 -7.90 -14.86 21.54
C THR A 547 -8.03 -14.23 22.92
N THR A 548 -8.82 -14.82 23.80
CA THR A 548 -8.92 -14.38 25.18
C THR A 548 -7.93 -15.17 26.05
N VAL A 549 -7.18 -14.46 26.87
CA VAL A 549 -6.23 -15.01 27.82
C VAL A 549 -6.54 -14.52 29.23
N ARG A 550 -6.44 -15.42 30.21
CA ARG A 550 -6.60 -15.04 31.62
C ARG A 550 -5.28 -14.56 32.17
N VAL A 551 -5.27 -13.33 32.69
CA VAL A 551 -4.06 -12.63 33.16
C VAL A 551 -4.27 -12.06 34.55
N ALA A 552 -3.17 -11.73 35.25
CA ALA A 552 -3.22 -10.94 36.46
C ALA A 552 -3.77 -9.53 36.17
N ALA A 553 -4.62 -9.03 37.03
CA ALA A 553 -5.11 -7.65 36.96
C ALA A 553 -4.03 -6.67 37.45
N ASP A 554 -4.23 -5.37 37.11
CA ASP A 554 -3.42 -4.29 37.66
C ASP A 554 -3.49 -4.32 39.21
N PRO A 555 -2.36 -4.25 39.93
CA PRO A 555 -2.35 -4.35 41.39
C PRO A 555 -3.10 -3.23 42.09
N HIS A 556 -3.34 -2.10 41.41
CA HIS A 556 -4.09 -0.94 41.91
C HIS A 556 -5.54 -0.91 41.42
N ALA A 557 -5.92 -1.82 40.51
CA ALA A 557 -7.28 -1.83 39.96
C ALA A 557 -8.34 -2.16 41.04
N ALA A 558 -9.53 -1.62 40.85
CA ALA A 558 -10.73 -2.05 41.58
C ALA A 558 -11.20 -3.40 41.03
N GLY A 559 -11.56 -4.35 41.88
CA GLY A 559 -12.17 -5.62 41.50
C GLY A 559 -11.26 -6.84 41.66
N PRO A 560 -11.51 -7.94 40.93
CA PRO A 560 -10.78 -9.19 41.05
C PRO A 560 -9.29 -9.06 40.72
N ARG A 561 -8.46 -9.91 41.36
CA ARG A 561 -7.00 -9.94 41.07
C ARG A 561 -6.65 -10.57 39.71
N THR A 562 -7.60 -11.14 39.01
CA THR A 562 -7.44 -11.75 37.67
C THR A 562 -8.52 -11.24 36.75
N ARG A 563 -8.21 -11.10 35.47
CA ARG A 563 -9.15 -10.69 34.44
C ARG A 563 -8.91 -11.45 33.14
N GLU A 564 -9.89 -11.40 32.26
CA GLU A 564 -9.70 -11.78 30.88
C GLU A 564 -9.09 -10.60 30.09
N ALA A 565 -8.14 -10.88 29.23
CA ALA A 565 -7.54 -9.92 28.33
C ALA A 565 -7.57 -10.48 26.92
N THR A 566 -7.88 -9.64 25.93
CA THR A 566 -7.82 -10.03 24.52
C THR A 566 -6.40 -9.89 24.02
N TRP A 567 -5.83 -11.00 23.52
CA TRP A 567 -4.57 -11.02 22.80
C TRP A 567 -4.78 -10.92 21.30
N ARG A 568 -4.11 -9.99 20.64
CA ARG A 568 -4.12 -9.78 19.18
C ARG A 568 -2.92 -10.45 18.54
N PHE A 569 -3.17 -11.41 17.66
CA PHE A 569 -2.18 -11.88 16.70
C PHE A 569 -2.17 -10.92 15.53
N ALA A 570 -1.06 -10.19 15.35
CA ALA A 570 -0.97 -9.15 14.34
C ALA A 570 -1.18 -9.70 12.91
N SER A 571 -1.84 -8.91 12.06
CA SER A 571 -1.90 -9.18 10.62
C SER A 571 -0.50 -9.10 9.99
N ARG A 572 -0.30 -9.68 8.80
CA ARG A 572 0.98 -9.55 8.10
C ARG A 572 1.30 -8.11 7.77
N ALA A 573 0.31 -7.31 7.38
CA ALA A 573 0.48 -5.88 7.12
C ALA A 573 0.88 -5.11 8.39
N GLU A 574 0.25 -5.40 9.54
CA GLU A 574 0.65 -4.83 10.84
C GLU A 574 2.11 -5.18 11.20
N CYS A 575 2.55 -6.42 10.97
CA CYS A 575 3.94 -6.82 11.20
C CYS A 575 4.93 -6.05 10.31
N LEU A 576 4.64 -5.99 9.00
CA LEU A 576 5.51 -5.34 8.01
C LEU A 576 5.55 -3.81 8.16
N ARG A 577 4.61 -3.22 8.89
CA ARG A 577 4.64 -1.80 9.22
C ARG A 577 5.85 -1.43 10.09
N CYS A 578 6.26 -2.32 10.99
CA CYS A 578 7.47 -2.18 11.80
C CYS A 578 8.69 -2.80 11.12
N HIS A 579 8.52 -3.98 10.49
CA HIS A 579 9.57 -4.74 9.81
C HIS A 579 9.76 -4.27 8.36
N SER A 580 9.80 -2.96 8.14
CA SER A 580 10.00 -2.32 6.85
C SER A 580 11.48 -2.30 6.44
N THR A 581 11.74 -2.01 5.18
CA THR A 581 13.10 -1.83 4.63
C THR A 581 13.88 -0.70 5.31
N TRP A 582 13.21 0.30 5.87
CA TRP A 582 13.82 1.42 6.61
C TRP A 582 14.58 1.01 7.87
N HIS A 583 14.23 -0.11 8.45
CA HIS A 583 14.86 -0.69 9.62
C HIS A 583 15.62 -1.98 9.31
N ASN A 584 15.94 -2.24 8.04
CA ASN A 584 16.55 -3.53 7.66
C ASN A 584 15.69 -4.76 8.01
N GLY A 585 14.40 -4.56 8.25
CA GLY A 585 13.43 -5.59 8.63
C GLY A 585 13.69 -6.28 9.97
N ALA A 586 14.94 -6.39 10.43
CA ALA A 586 15.35 -7.22 11.57
C ALA A 586 15.56 -6.40 12.85
N LEU A 587 14.53 -5.78 13.38
CA LEU A 587 14.56 -4.83 14.50
C LEU A 587 15.30 -5.29 15.76
N ALA A 588 15.18 -6.58 16.11
CA ALA A 588 15.78 -7.15 17.32
C ALA A 588 17.23 -7.57 17.13
N PHE A 589 17.66 -7.85 15.88
CA PHE A 589 19.01 -8.36 15.61
C PHE A 589 19.90 -7.25 15.04
N THR A 590 20.16 -6.24 15.86
CA THR A 590 21.02 -5.10 15.55
C THR A 590 22.16 -5.00 16.54
N PRO A 591 23.31 -4.40 16.18
CA PRO A 591 24.42 -4.22 17.11
C PRO A 591 24.02 -3.56 18.43
N ALA A 592 23.11 -2.58 18.39
CA ALA A 592 22.63 -1.86 19.57
C ALA A 592 21.80 -2.75 20.50
N GLN A 593 20.96 -3.62 19.97
CA GLN A 593 20.12 -4.52 20.74
C GLN A 593 20.88 -5.74 21.28
N LEU A 594 21.91 -6.19 20.57
CA LEU A 594 22.69 -7.37 20.98
C LEU A 594 23.80 -7.04 21.96
N ARG A 595 24.32 -5.79 21.96
CA ARG A 595 25.38 -5.34 22.87
C ARG A 595 24.83 -5.09 24.27
N GLY A 596 25.36 -5.76 25.27
CA GLY A 596 24.90 -5.59 26.65
C GLY A 596 23.75 -6.48 27.10
N ALA A 597 23.19 -7.29 26.22
CA ALA A 597 22.12 -8.24 26.52
C ALA A 597 22.59 -9.51 27.27
N GLY A 598 23.76 -9.45 27.88
CA GLY A 598 24.39 -10.54 28.70
C GLY A 598 25.90 -10.46 28.59
N VAL A 599 26.57 -10.85 29.68
CA VAL A 599 28.00 -10.65 29.86
C VAL A 599 28.88 -11.37 28.80
N ARG A 600 28.34 -12.39 28.12
CA ARG A 600 29.06 -13.18 27.11
C ARG A 600 28.39 -13.26 25.75
N GLN A 601 27.21 -12.70 25.56
CA GLN A 601 26.46 -12.93 24.31
C GLN A 601 27.22 -12.46 23.06
N THR A 602 27.83 -11.27 23.09
CA THR A 602 28.62 -10.75 21.96
C THR A 602 29.73 -11.72 21.56
N ALA A 603 30.51 -12.22 22.55
CA ALA A 603 31.53 -13.21 22.29
C ALA A 603 30.94 -14.52 21.74
N THR A 604 29.85 -15.00 22.34
CA THR A 604 29.17 -16.22 21.91
C THR A 604 28.69 -16.12 20.43
N LEU A 605 28.11 -15.00 20.03
CA LEU A 605 27.66 -14.80 18.64
C LEU A 605 28.84 -14.80 17.65
N ILE A 606 29.97 -14.21 18.04
CA ILE A 606 31.21 -14.23 17.25
C ILE A 606 31.82 -15.62 17.21
N ASP A 607 31.96 -16.27 18.40
CA ASP A 607 32.58 -17.60 18.53
C ASP A 607 31.80 -18.67 17.75
N HIS A 608 30.48 -18.56 17.69
CA HIS A 608 29.62 -19.42 16.84
C HIS A 608 29.60 -19.00 15.39
N GLY A 609 30.30 -17.94 14.95
CA GLY A 609 30.30 -17.45 13.57
C GLY A 609 28.95 -16.94 13.09
N LEU A 610 28.06 -16.51 13.98
CA LEU A 610 26.76 -15.92 13.63
C LEU A 610 26.91 -14.50 13.11
N VAL A 611 27.87 -13.75 13.67
CA VAL A 611 28.23 -12.41 13.24
C VAL A 611 29.76 -12.32 13.11
N ASN A 612 30.23 -11.48 12.23
CA ASN A 612 31.64 -11.16 12.13
C ASN A 612 32.06 -10.18 13.24
N ALA A 613 33.35 -10.13 13.58
CA ALA A 613 33.85 -9.27 14.65
C ALA A 613 33.54 -7.78 14.41
N ASP A 614 33.57 -7.33 13.17
CA ASP A 614 33.27 -5.96 12.75
C ASP A 614 31.78 -5.57 12.89
N PHE A 615 30.89 -6.57 13.02
CA PHE A 615 29.45 -6.33 13.25
C PHE A 615 29.20 -5.36 14.41
N PHE A 616 30.02 -5.42 15.45
CA PHE A 616 29.89 -4.57 16.64
C PHE A 616 30.77 -3.31 16.62
N GLU A 617 31.78 -3.22 15.76
CA GLU A 617 32.76 -2.11 15.82
C GLU A 617 32.18 -0.80 15.33
N GLN A 618 31.29 -0.84 14.36
CA GLN A 618 30.76 0.33 13.65
C GLN A 618 29.72 1.16 14.42
N THR A 619 29.29 0.70 15.60
CA THR A 619 28.27 1.39 16.42
C THR A 619 28.84 2.43 17.38
N ARG A 620 30.16 2.73 17.34
CA ARG A 620 30.81 3.74 18.19
C ARG A 620 30.63 5.19 17.70
N LEU A 621 29.91 5.42 16.59
CA LEU A 621 29.83 6.71 15.90
C LEU A 621 28.79 7.70 16.45
N GLY A 622 27.94 7.29 17.40
CA GLY A 622 27.03 8.18 18.12
C GLY A 622 27.76 8.90 19.25
N GLY A 623 28.30 10.07 18.97
CA GLY A 623 29.15 10.82 19.87
C GLY A 623 28.43 11.58 20.98
N GLU A 624 27.55 10.96 21.77
CA GLU A 624 27.25 11.38 23.12
C GLU A 624 27.26 10.14 24.03
N SER A 625 28.32 10.03 24.80
CA SER A 625 28.39 9.19 25.98
C SER A 625 27.37 9.73 26.99
N SER A 626 26.09 9.49 26.80
CA SER A 626 25.12 9.63 27.86
C SER A 626 25.29 8.42 28.79
N VAL A 627 26.23 8.57 29.72
CA VAL A 627 26.46 7.63 30.82
C VAL A 627 25.19 7.62 31.68
N GLY A 628 24.58 6.46 31.92
CA GLY A 628 23.55 6.26 32.94
C GLY A 628 22.10 6.26 32.40
N GLU A 629 21.20 6.91 33.13
CA GLU A 629 19.74 6.83 33.03
C GLU A 629 19.11 7.31 31.72
N ASN A 630 19.77 8.24 30.99
CA ASN A 630 19.32 8.65 29.67
C ASN A 630 19.36 7.51 28.64
N ARG A 631 20.25 6.55 28.83
CA ARG A 631 20.37 5.38 27.94
C ARG A 631 19.12 4.49 28.03
N SER A 632 18.52 4.32 29.19
CA SER A 632 17.32 3.48 29.36
C SER A 632 16.09 4.09 28.67
N ALA A 633 15.85 5.41 28.82
CA ALA A 633 14.73 6.09 28.14
C ALA A 633 14.89 6.04 26.61
N ARG A 634 16.09 6.33 26.11
CA ARG A 634 16.38 6.35 24.66
C ARG A 634 16.30 4.94 24.06
N ALA A 635 16.75 3.91 24.77
CA ALA A 635 16.64 2.51 24.35
C ALA A 635 15.18 2.04 24.34
N LEU A 636 14.37 2.46 25.32
CA LEU A 636 12.94 2.19 25.36
C LEU A 636 12.20 2.83 24.18
N LEU A 637 12.48 4.11 23.90
CA LEU A 637 11.90 4.81 22.76
C LEU A 637 12.32 4.19 21.43
N HIS A 638 13.59 3.76 21.32
CA HIS A 638 14.07 3.06 20.13
C HIS A 638 13.36 1.73 19.91
N ALA A 639 13.19 0.92 20.95
CA ALA A 639 12.58 -0.41 20.84
C ALA A 639 11.07 -0.35 20.56
N ASN A 640 10.36 0.66 21.11
CA ASN A 640 8.90 0.70 21.13
C ASN A 640 8.29 1.73 20.17
N CYS A 641 9.03 2.75 19.79
CA CYS A 641 8.49 3.90 19.06
C CYS A 641 9.22 4.13 17.73
N ALA A 642 10.57 3.99 17.70
CA ALA A 642 11.34 4.23 16.48
C ALA A 642 10.93 3.36 15.28
N PRO A 643 10.44 2.12 15.42
CA PRO A 643 9.97 1.34 14.28
C PRO A 643 8.89 2.03 13.43
N CYS A 644 8.10 2.92 14.05
CA CYS A 644 7.15 3.78 13.34
C CYS A 644 7.62 5.23 13.24
N HIS A 645 8.40 5.69 14.23
CA HIS A 645 8.88 7.07 14.35
C HIS A 645 10.37 7.18 13.99
N THR A 646 10.69 6.84 12.76
CA THR A 646 11.94 7.12 12.07
C THR A 646 11.65 7.75 10.72
N GLU A 647 12.66 8.31 10.10
CA GLU A 647 12.52 8.92 8.78
C GLU A 647 11.95 7.89 7.78
N HIS A 648 10.89 8.27 7.07
CA HIS A 648 10.17 7.47 6.07
C HIS A 648 9.38 6.23 6.57
N ALA A 649 9.38 5.94 7.88
CA ALA A 649 8.55 4.87 8.42
C ALA A 649 7.06 5.27 8.54
N GLY A 650 6.23 4.32 8.96
CA GLY A 650 4.77 4.45 8.98
C GLY A 650 4.15 5.44 9.96
N GLY A 651 4.94 6.23 10.70
CA GLY A 651 4.45 7.28 11.59
C GLY A 651 3.99 8.51 10.81
N ALA A 652 2.76 8.98 11.09
CA ALA A 652 2.15 10.12 10.41
C ALA A 652 2.70 11.49 10.86
N VAL A 653 3.75 11.54 11.68
CA VAL A 653 4.35 12.75 12.23
C VAL A 653 5.87 12.72 12.06
N ALA A 654 6.46 13.88 11.79
CA ALA A 654 7.89 14.02 11.58
C ALA A 654 8.65 14.07 12.91
N ILE A 655 8.62 12.98 13.67
CA ILE A 655 9.43 12.77 14.89
C ILE A 655 10.29 11.53 14.71
N PHE A 656 11.49 11.54 15.29
CA PHE A 656 12.50 10.50 15.09
C PHE A 656 13.01 10.02 16.45
N LEU A 657 12.77 8.74 16.78
CA LEU A 657 13.02 8.23 18.13
C LEU A 657 14.13 7.19 18.19
N ASN A 658 14.98 7.15 17.15
CA ASN A 658 16.15 6.31 17.08
C ASN A 658 17.19 6.74 18.15
N GLN A 659 17.77 5.76 18.85
CA GLN A 659 18.72 6.05 19.93
C GLN A 659 20.05 6.64 19.46
N GLU A 660 20.40 6.49 18.19
CA GLU A 660 21.61 7.00 17.57
C GLU A 660 21.57 8.51 17.33
N LEU A 661 20.36 9.09 17.26
CA LEU A 661 20.17 10.51 17.00
C LEU A 661 20.49 11.35 18.24
N LEU A 662 21.04 12.53 18.07
CA LEU A 662 21.17 13.51 19.15
C LEU A 662 19.79 14.05 19.53
N THR A 663 19.62 14.50 20.78
CA THR A 663 18.34 15.01 21.29
C THR A 663 17.69 16.09 20.40
N PRO A 664 18.41 17.07 19.85
CA PRO A 664 17.83 18.06 18.93
C PRO A 664 17.32 17.45 17.61
N GLN A 665 17.87 16.31 17.18
CA GLN A 665 17.51 15.64 15.95
C GLN A 665 16.21 14.83 16.07
N LEU A 666 15.75 14.57 17.29
CA LEU A 666 14.49 13.83 17.54
C LEU A 666 13.25 14.58 17.06
N ASN A 667 13.36 15.90 16.91
CA ASN A 667 12.25 16.79 16.57
C ASN A 667 11.03 16.63 17.50
N VAL A 668 11.28 16.48 18.82
CA VAL A 668 10.22 16.26 19.83
C VAL A 668 10.29 17.24 20.99
N VAL A 669 11.47 17.82 21.31
CA VAL A 669 11.66 18.70 22.46
C VAL A 669 11.17 20.11 22.12
N ASP A 670 10.26 20.66 22.93
CA ASP A 670 9.57 21.93 22.71
C ASP A 670 8.78 22.05 21.41
N VAL A 671 8.54 20.94 20.71
CA VAL A 671 7.78 20.91 19.47
C VAL A 671 6.29 20.76 19.76
N PRO A 672 5.41 21.62 19.20
CA PRO A 672 3.96 21.49 19.38
C PRO A 672 3.45 20.25 18.64
N PRO A 673 2.42 19.54 19.21
CA PRO A 673 1.86 18.38 18.54
C PRO A 673 1.00 18.79 17.33
N THR A 674 1.03 17.96 16.30
CA THR A 674 0.18 18.12 15.10
C THR A 674 -1.06 17.21 15.11
N GLN A 675 -1.14 16.28 16.07
CA GLN A 675 -2.14 15.21 16.15
C GLN A 675 -2.95 15.30 17.46
N GLY A 676 -3.59 16.45 17.69
CA GLY A 676 -4.43 16.70 18.86
C GLY A 676 -3.67 17.19 20.11
N ARG A 677 -4.37 17.95 20.93
CA ARG A 677 -3.84 18.57 22.15
C ARG A 677 -4.03 17.73 23.42
N LEU A 678 -4.85 16.69 23.37
CA LEU A 678 -5.19 15.79 24.49
C LEU A 678 -5.65 16.53 25.77
N GLY A 679 -6.38 17.62 25.63
CA GLY A 679 -6.84 18.42 26.77
C GLY A 679 -5.75 19.26 27.47
N LEU A 680 -4.52 19.26 26.97
CA LEU A 680 -3.42 20.06 27.52
C LEU A 680 -3.50 21.52 27.06
N LYS A 681 -3.15 22.45 27.97
CA LYS A 681 -3.27 23.90 27.70
C LYS A 681 -2.24 24.42 26.69
N ASP A 682 -0.98 24.09 26.84
CA ASP A 682 0.11 24.42 25.91
C ASP A 682 0.98 23.18 25.64
N PRO A 683 0.45 22.22 24.88
CA PRO A 683 1.08 20.93 24.74
C PRO A 683 2.37 21.03 23.91
N LYS A 684 3.39 20.30 24.36
CA LYS A 684 4.59 19.97 23.61
C LYS A 684 4.68 18.46 23.44
N LEU A 685 5.32 17.99 22.40
CA LEU A 685 5.60 16.55 22.27
C LEU A 685 6.41 16.08 23.47
N ILE A 686 7.48 16.78 23.84
CA ILE A 686 8.18 16.70 25.12
C ILE A 686 8.34 18.13 25.64
N ALA A 687 7.81 18.42 26.81
CA ALA A 687 8.00 19.65 27.57
C ALA A 687 9.15 19.45 28.56
N PRO A 688 10.35 20.02 28.37
CA PRO A 688 11.49 19.81 29.26
C PRO A 688 11.16 20.17 30.71
N GLY A 689 11.44 19.25 31.64
CA GLY A 689 11.17 19.43 33.08
C GLY A 689 9.71 19.20 33.48
N ASP A 690 8.78 19.01 32.49
CA ASP A 690 7.35 18.79 32.77
C ASP A 690 6.78 17.58 32.00
N PRO A 691 6.92 16.35 32.56
CA PRO A 691 6.36 15.16 31.91
C PRO A 691 4.82 15.19 31.85
N TRP A 692 4.17 15.96 32.72
CA TRP A 692 2.71 16.02 32.88
C TRP A 692 2.03 16.83 31.78
N SER A 693 2.79 17.69 31.10
CA SER A 693 2.34 18.48 29.93
C SER A 693 2.94 17.96 28.61
N SER A 694 3.63 16.82 28.68
CA SER A 694 4.27 16.18 27.54
C SER A 694 3.33 15.20 26.86
N VAL A 695 2.98 15.46 25.59
CA VAL A 695 2.05 14.61 24.79
C VAL A 695 2.54 13.17 24.70
N LEU A 696 3.87 12.95 24.60
CA LEU A 696 4.48 11.62 24.58
C LEU A 696 4.07 10.82 25.82
N ALA A 697 4.26 11.40 27.03
CA ALA A 697 3.93 10.73 28.28
C ALA A 697 2.42 10.48 28.41
N VAL A 698 1.57 11.46 28.01
CA VAL A 698 0.11 11.30 28.05
C VAL A 698 -0.36 10.17 27.14
N ARG A 699 0.20 10.05 25.91
CA ARG A 699 -0.15 8.97 24.98
C ARG A 699 0.26 7.60 25.48
N MET A 700 1.37 7.51 26.21
CA MET A 700 1.82 6.26 26.85
C MET A 700 1.00 5.90 28.08
N ALA A 701 0.43 6.90 28.77
CA ALA A 701 -0.27 6.74 30.04
C ALA A 701 -1.76 6.41 29.90
N LYS A 702 -2.40 6.75 28.77
CA LYS A 702 -3.82 6.55 28.54
C LYS A 702 -4.13 5.29 27.74
N LEU A 703 -5.32 4.73 27.91
CA LEU A 703 -5.89 3.74 26.99
C LEU A 703 -6.80 4.42 25.95
N GLY A 704 -7.39 3.65 25.06
CA GLY A 704 -8.33 4.15 24.06
C GLY A 704 -7.67 4.94 22.93
N SER A 705 -8.45 5.82 22.29
CA SER A 705 -7.99 6.56 21.11
C SER A 705 -6.74 7.40 21.40
N GLY A 706 -5.73 7.28 20.56
CA GLY A 706 -4.46 7.99 20.70
C GLY A 706 -3.46 7.38 21.69
N HIS A 707 -3.73 6.17 22.23
CA HIS A 707 -2.74 5.36 22.94
C HIS A 707 -1.54 5.04 22.04
N MET A 708 -0.34 5.04 22.61
CA MET A 708 0.92 4.64 21.97
C MET A 708 1.70 3.68 22.86
N PRO A 709 2.31 2.63 22.29
CA PRO A 709 2.35 2.24 20.87
C PRO A 709 0.97 1.81 20.32
N LEU A 710 0.67 2.22 19.08
CA LEU A 710 -0.63 1.92 18.45
C LEU A 710 -0.79 0.44 18.08
N ILE A 711 0.31 -0.23 17.72
CA ILE A 711 0.33 -1.63 17.27
C ILE A 711 1.09 -2.48 18.29
N GLY A 712 0.49 -3.62 18.65
CA GLY A 712 1.07 -4.62 19.54
C GLY A 712 1.15 -4.19 21.01
N SER A 713 0.29 -3.25 21.44
CA SER A 713 0.11 -2.87 22.84
C SER A 713 -1.34 -2.47 23.09
N ARG A 714 -1.91 -3.02 24.15
CA ARG A 714 -3.27 -2.71 24.67
C ARG A 714 -3.25 -2.42 26.18
N GLU A 715 -2.07 -2.54 26.78
CA GLU A 715 -1.83 -2.34 28.20
C GLU A 715 -0.76 -1.28 28.39
N ILE A 716 -0.85 -0.58 29.50
CA ILE A 716 0.13 0.44 29.85
C ILE A 716 1.41 -0.20 30.35
N ASP A 717 2.55 0.15 29.77
CA ASP A 717 3.88 -0.13 30.32
C ASP A 717 4.17 0.84 31.47
N VAL A 718 3.78 0.48 32.67
CA VAL A 718 3.88 1.35 33.86
C VAL A 718 5.33 1.69 34.19
N GLU A 719 6.22 0.69 34.11
CA GLU A 719 7.65 0.87 34.39
C GLU A 719 8.35 1.68 33.29
N GLY A 720 8.05 1.38 32.02
CA GLY A 720 8.57 2.14 30.88
C GLY A 720 8.09 3.59 30.89
N LEU A 721 6.81 3.81 31.20
CA LEU A 721 6.27 5.15 31.35
C LEU A 721 6.97 5.94 32.46
N LYS A 722 7.23 5.30 33.59
CA LYS A 722 7.99 5.90 34.69
C LYS A 722 9.38 6.34 34.27
N VAL A 723 10.09 5.49 33.51
CA VAL A 723 11.42 5.81 32.97
C VAL A 723 11.35 7.06 32.07
N ILE A 724 10.32 7.17 31.22
CA ILE A 724 10.13 8.33 30.32
C ILE A 724 9.76 9.59 31.11
N GLU A 725 8.84 9.49 32.06
CA GLU A 725 8.47 10.63 32.94
C GLU A 725 9.67 11.16 33.71
N ASP A 726 10.46 10.29 34.33
CA ASP A 726 11.64 10.65 35.09
C ASP A 726 12.76 11.24 34.19
N TRP A 727 12.90 10.76 32.95
CA TRP A 727 13.82 11.32 31.97
C TRP A 727 13.41 12.74 31.55
N ILE A 728 12.12 12.98 31.24
CA ILE A 728 11.62 14.30 30.90
C ILE A 728 11.76 15.26 32.07
N ALA A 729 11.45 14.81 33.29
CA ALA A 729 11.54 15.63 34.50
C ALA A 729 12.96 16.16 34.80
N ARG A 730 13.99 15.40 34.36
CA ARG A 730 15.41 15.79 34.51
C ARG A 730 15.92 16.66 33.38
N MET A 731 15.16 16.88 32.29
CA MET A 731 15.59 17.79 31.22
C MET A 731 15.65 19.25 31.71
N PRO A 732 16.68 20.00 31.31
CA PRO A 732 16.76 21.44 31.65
C PRO A 732 15.55 22.18 31.12
N SER A 733 14.83 22.87 31.97
CA SER A 733 13.68 23.70 31.61
C SER A 733 14.09 25.17 31.58
N VAL A 734 13.71 25.86 30.49
CA VAL A 734 13.84 27.33 30.36
C VAL A 734 12.52 28.04 30.75
N SER A 735 11.49 27.29 31.15
CA SER A 735 10.18 27.86 31.46
C SER A 735 10.18 28.54 32.84
N THR A 736 9.74 29.81 32.85
CA THR A 736 9.45 30.60 34.05
C THR A 736 7.97 30.46 34.51
N ALA A 737 7.21 29.59 33.86
CA ALA A 737 5.80 29.38 34.20
C ALA A 737 5.65 28.85 35.63
N PRO A 738 4.59 29.25 36.37
CA PRO A 738 4.34 28.72 37.72
C PRO A 738 4.27 27.20 37.67
N LYS A 739 4.94 26.52 38.60
CA LYS A 739 4.88 25.07 38.73
C LYS A 739 3.39 24.67 38.89
N PRO A 740 2.88 23.82 38.01
CA PRO A 740 1.50 23.37 38.11
C PRO A 740 1.29 22.60 39.42
N TRP A 741 0.03 22.45 39.82
CA TRP A 741 -0.47 21.80 41.01
C TRP A 741 0.47 20.72 41.60
N THR A 742 0.83 20.87 42.88
CA THR A 742 1.71 19.93 43.62
C THR A 742 1.09 19.59 44.94
N ALA A 743 0.16 18.64 44.97
CA ALA A 743 -0.39 18.18 46.24
C ALA A 743 0.65 17.37 47.02
N THR A 744 0.78 17.67 48.28
CA THR A 744 1.56 16.88 49.26
C THR A 744 0.67 15.94 50.08
N THR A 745 -0.64 16.20 50.10
CA THR A 745 -1.68 15.40 50.73
C THR A 745 -2.75 15.07 49.70
N TRP A 746 -3.40 13.91 49.84
CA TRP A 746 -4.41 13.39 48.88
C TRP A 746 -5.80 13.37 49.50
N ASP A 747 -6.22 14.49 50.10
CA ASP A 747 -7.59 14.66 50.50
C ASP A 747 -8.55 14.86 49.29
N ARG A 748 -9.84 14.88 49.54
CA ARG A 748 -10.86 14.97 48.48
C ARG A 748 -10.69 16.21 47.62
N ALA A 749 -10.39 17.35 48.23
CA ALA A 749 -10.26 18.62 47.51
C ALA A 749 -9.02 18.59 46.58
N ALA A 750 -7.90 18.07 47.05
CA ALA A 750 -6.69 17.89 46.22
C ALA A 750 -6.90 16.91 45.08
N ILE A 751 -7.68 15.84 45.27
CA ILE A 751 -8.04 14.89 44.21
C ILE A 751 -8.95 15.56 43.16
N GLU A 752 -9.98 16.30 43.57
CA GLU A 752 -10.88 17.03 42.69
C GLU A 752 -10.11 18.10 41.87
N GLU A 753 -9.25 18.88 42.53
CA GLU A 753 -8.39 19.85 41.85
C GLU A 753 -7.44 19.19 40.85
N GLY A 754 -6.81 18.09 41.20
CA GLY A 754 -5.96 17.34 40.32
C GLY A 754 -6.68 16.81 39.08
N LEU A 755 -7.88 16.29 39.22
CA LEU A 755 -8.69 15.76 38.12
C LEU A 755 -9.39 16.83 37.25
N ALA A 756 -9.32 18.11 37.66
CA ALA A 756 -9.80 19.22 36.84
C ALA A 756 -8.96 19.53 35.62
N SER A 757 -7.79 18.86 35.44
CA SER A 757 -6.91 19.02 34.29
C SER A 757 -6.18 17.72 33.94
N VAL A 758 -5.83 17.53 32.69
CA VAL A 758 -5.04 16.37 32.22
C VAL A 758 -3.67 16.31 32.91
N SER A 759 -2.97 17.44 33.06
CA SER A 759 -1.66 17.46 33.74
C SER A 759 -1.78 17.07 35.24
N GLY A 760 -2.83 17.51 35.92
CA GLY A 760 -3.11 17.09 37.30
C GLY A 760 -3.50 15.61 37.41
N ALA A 761 -4.32 15.11 36.49
CA ALA A 761 -4.69 13.71 36.36
C ALA A 761 -3.47 12.80 36.13
N MET A 762 -2.50 13.23 35.33
CA MET A 762 -1.22 12.52 35.12
C MET A 762 -0.41 12.41 36.42
N ARG A 763 -0.36 13.47 37.22
CA ARG A 763 0.33 13.48 38.54
C ARG A 763 -0.37 12.57 39.54
N LEU A 764 -1.71 12.62 39.57
CA LEU A 764 -2.50 11.76 40.46
C LEU A 764 -2.34 10.28 40.10
N ARG A 765 -2.41 9.97 38.81
CA ARG A 765 -2.14 8.61 38.28
C ARG A 765 -0.75 8.11 38.72
N ARG A 766 0.30 8.95 38.58
CA ARG A 766 1.65 8.60 39.01
C ARG A 766 1.73 8.36 40.52
N ALA A 767 1.02 9.15 41.32
CA ALA A 767 0.97 8.97 42.77
C ALA A 767 0.29 7.64 43.16
N ILE A 768 -0.72 7.20 42.40
CA ILE A 768 -1.33 5.87 42.55
C ILE A 768 -0.33 4.78 42.26
N ASP A 769 0.38 4.88 41.11
CA ASP A 769 1.39 3.89 40.69
C ASP A 769 2.56 3.80 41.69
N ASP A 770 2.92 4.90 42.32
CA ASP A 770 3.94 4.95 43.38
C ASP A 770 3.40 4.50 44.76
N GLY A 771 2.12 4.09 44.85
CA GLY A 771 1.50 3.64 46.11
C GLY A 771 1.29 4.73 47.17
N ARG A 772 1.23 6.01 46.77
CA ARG A 772 1.11 7.14 47.72
C ARG A 772 -0.32 7.39 48.18
N LEU A 773 -1.33 6.76 47.57
CA LEU A 773 -2.72 6.85 47.97
C LEU A 773 -3.18 5.59 48.70
N ASP A 774 -3.92 5.73 49.78
CA ASP A 774 -4.57 4.59 50.42
C ASP A 774 -5.79 4.10 49.62
N ALA A 775 -6.44 3.02 50.05
CA ALA A 775 -7.53 2.38 49.32
C ALA A 775 -8.76 3.29 49.19
N THR A 776 -9.06 4.10 50.24
CA THR A 776 -10.19 5.03 50.25
C THR A 776 -9.97 6.18 49.27
N GLN A 777 -8.77 6.75 49.30
CA GLN A 777 -8.34 7.82 48.37
C GLN A 777 -8.35 7.35 46.91
N ARG A 778 -7.87 6.14 46.63
CA ARG A 778 -7.94 5.56 45.27
C ARG A 778 -9.39 5.39 44.81
N THR A 779 -10.25 4.82 45.64
CA THR A 779 -11.68 4.64 45.32
C THR A 779 -12.33 5.96 44.96
N GLN A 780 -12.05 7.01 45.76
CA GLN A 780 -12.56 8.35 45.50
C GLN A 780 -12.01 8.95 44.20
N ALA A 781 -10.72 8.85 43.99
CA ALA A 781 -10.04 9.30 42.74
C ALA A 781 -10.66 8.63 41.51
N PHE A 782 -10.87 7.31 41.55
CA PHE A 782 -11.48 6.56 40.45
C PHE A 782 -12.91 7.01 40.14
N ALA A 783 -13.74 7.17 41.17
CA ALA A 783 -15.12 7.59 40.99
C ALA A 783 -15.22 8.97 40.30
N ILE A 784 -14.35 9.92 40.69
CA ILE A 784 -14.33 11.27 40.12
C ILE A 784 -13.76 11.23 38.69
N ALA A 785 -12.64 10.50 38.47
CA ALA A 785 -12.01 10.40 37.17
C ALA A 785 -12.93 9.78 36.11
N TRP A 786 -13.63 8.68 36.44
CA TRP A 786 -14.55 8.00 35.52
C TRP A 786 -15.80 8.82 35.19
N ALA A 787 -16.21 9.75 36.08
CA ALA A 787 -17.29 10.67 35.84
C ALA A 787 -16.87 11.99 35.16
N SER A 788 -15.58 12.17 34.89
CA SER A 788 -15.02 13.38 34.24
C SER A 788 -15.64 13.61 32.86
N GLY A 789 -15.93 14.87 32.54
CA GLY A 789 -16.30 15.30 31.17
C GLY A 789 -15.17 15.20 30.16
N ASP A 790 -13.91 15.27 30.63
CA ASP A 790 -12.73 15.15 29.75
C ASP A 790 -12.43 13.68 29.44
N ALA A 791 -12.45 13.32 28.15
CA ALA A 791 -12.18 11.96 27.70
C ALA A 791 -10.75 11.50 28.03
N THR A 792 -9.75 12.38 27.95
CA THR A 792 -8.37 12.05 28.28
C THR A 792 -8.19 11.73 29.76
N VAL A 793 -8.88 12.46 30.63
CA VAL A 793 -8.89 12.16 32.08
C VAL A 793 -9.52 10.80 32.35
N ARG A 794 -10.67 10.47 31.72
CA ARG A 794 -11.26 9.12 31.83
C ARG A 794 -10.30 8.02 31.35
N ASP A 795 -9.69 8.22 30.20
CA ASP A 795 -8.79 7.24 29.57
C ASP A 795 -7.52 6.97 30.38
N LEU A 796 -7.00 7.97 31.12
CA LEU A 796 -5.87 7.81 32.04
C LEU A 796 -6.16 6.85 33.20
N PHE A 797 -7.44 6.73 33.59
CA PHE A 797 -7.91 5.89 34.71
C PHE A 797 -8.66 4.64 34.24
N GLU A 798 -8.76 4.39 32.92
CA GLU A 798 -9.51 3.27 32.37
C GLU A 798 -8.92 1.92 32.79
N ARG A 799 -7.59 1.80 32.91
CA ARG A 799 -6.91 0.56 33.32
C ARG A 799 -7.28 0.09 34.73
N PHE A 800 -7.73 1.01 35.60
CA PHE A 800 -8.14 0.70 36.98
C PHE A 800 -9.61 0.29 37.10
N LYS A 801 -10.39 0.42 36.03
CA LYS A 801 -11.81 0.07 35.99
C LYS A 801 -12.00 -1.44 36.01
N PRO A 802 -12.95 -1.96 36.80
CA PRO A 802 -13.41 -3.34 36.67
C PRO A 802 -13.86 -3.66 35.24
N GLU A 803 -13.67 -4.90 34.78
CA GLU A 803 -13.96 -5.31 33.42
C GLU A 803 -15.43 -5.03 33.03
N GLU A 804 -16.36 -5.28 33.93
CA GLU A 804 -17.80 -5.08 33.70
C GLU A 804 -18.22 -3.60 33.54
N LEU A 805 -17.36 -2.66 33.98
CA LEU A 805 -17.56 -1.24 33.83
C LEU A 805 -16.80 -0.59 32.69
N ARG A 806 -15.93 -1.37 32.02
CA ARG A 806 -15.19 -0.86 30.87
C ARG A 806 -16.11 -0.70 29.66
N GLU A 807 -15.92 0.39 28.93
CA GLU A 807 -16.59 0.57 27.65
C GLU A 807 -16.15 -0.51 26.67
N ARG A 808 -17.10 -1.25 26.13
CA ARG A 808 -16.80 -2.29 25.13
C ARG A 808 -16.49 -1.63 23.81
N THR A 809 -15.22 -1.51 23.50
CA THR A 809 -14.74 -1.07 22.19
C THR A 809 -14.69 -2.24 21.20
N LEU A 810 -14.62 -1.92 19.91
CA LEU A 810 -14.61 -2.92 18.83
C LEU A 810 -13.42 -3.89 18.91
N GLY A 811 -12.30 -3.43 19.49
CA GLY A 811 -11.09 -4.24 19.42
C GLY A 811 -10.52 -4.34 17.99
N ALA A 812 -9.63 -5.29 17.74
CA ALA A 812 -8.93 -5.38 16.46
C ALA A 812 -9.61 -6.29 15.43
N VAL A 813 -10.42 -7.26 15.86
CA VAL A 813 -11.24 -8.07 14.94
C VAL A 813 -12.64 -7.51 14.91
N ILE A 814 -12.98 -6.83 13.83
CA ILE A 814 -14.24 -6.14 13.67
C ILE A 814 -15.14 -6.94 12.73
N ASP A 815 -16.30 -7.35 13.22
CA ASP A 815 -17.35 -7.95 12.39
C ASP A 815 -17.99 -6.84 11.53
N ALA A 816 -17.39 -6.58 10.37
CA ALA A 816 -17.86 -5.55 9.45
C ALA A 816 -19.33 -5.73 9.03
N PRO A 817 -19.82 -6.93 8.70
CA PRO A 817 -21.24 -7.18 8.46
C PRO A 817 -22.14 -6.82 9.64
N ALA A 818 -21.73 -7.12 10.88
CA ALA A 818 -22.50 -6.76 12.08
C ALA A 818 -22.54 -5.23 12.26
N LEU A 819 -21.42 -4.56 12.05
CA LEU A 819 -21.33 -3.10 12.18
C LEU A 819 -22.17 -2.38 11.14
N LEU A 820 -22.18 -2.85 9.89
CA LEU A 820 -22.99 -2.29 8.81
C LEU A 820 -24.52 -2.48 9.01
N ARG A 821 -24.94 -3.37 9.89
CA ARG A 821 -26.35 -3.53 10.26
C ARG A 821 -26.83 -2.50 11.31
N LEU A 822 -25.90 -1.82 11.99
CA LEU A 822 -26.23 -0.77 12.94
C LEU A 822 -26.67 0.50 12.22
N SER A 823 -27.68 1.15 12.75
CA SER A 823 -28.07 2.49 12.29
C SER A 823 -27.11 3.53 12.88
N GLY A 824 -26.30 4.15 12.00
CA GLY A 824 -25.39 5.22 12.39
C GLY A 824 -26.04 6.61 12.31
N ASP A 825 -25.56 7.55 13.13
CA ASP A 825 -25.93 8.95 13.13
C ASP A 825 -24.78 9.81 12.60
N ALA A 826 -25.00 10.45 11.45
CA ALA A 826 -23.97 11.25 10.77
C ALA A 826 -23.52 12.47 11.59
N ALA A 827 -24.38 13.07 12.41
CA ALA A 827 -24.02 14.22 13.24
C ALA A 827 -23.07 13.81 14.38
N ARG A 828 -23.31 12.67 15.04
CA ARG A 828 -22.38 12.10 16.02
C ARG A 828 -21.08 11.65 15.34
N GLY A 829 -21.17 11.06 14.13
CA GLY A 829 -19.99 10.68 13.34
C GLY A 829 -19.09 11.87 12.99
N ALA A 830 -19.67 13.02 12.65
CA ALA A 830 -18.93 14.26 12.42
C ALA A 830 -18.16 14.74 13.67
N GLN A 831 -18.73 14.55 14.86
CA GLN A 831 -18.09 14.93 16.12
C GLN A 831 -16.84 14.10 16.42
N LEU A 832 -16.79 12.84 15.98
CA LEU A 832 -15.59 12.00 16.13
C LEU A 832 -14.38 12.57 15.37
N LEU A 833 -14.61 13.29 14.28
CA LEU A 833 -13.57 13.93 13.45
C LEU A 833 -13.33 15.40 13.81
N ALA A 834 -14.06 15.96 14.77
CA ALA A 834 -13.82 17.31 15.27
C ALA A 834 -12.42 17.44 15.90
N PRO A 835 -11.86 18.67 16.04
CA PRO A 835 -10.51 18.87 16.59
C PRO A 835 -10.24 18.17 17.94
N ASP A 836 -11.26 18.02 18.76
CA ASP A 836 -11.21 17.35 20.07
C ASP A 836 -11.86 15.94 20.04
N GLY A 837 -12.25 15.46 18.86
CA GLY A 837 -12.88 14.15 18.67
C GLY A 837 -11.89 12.99 18.74
N LYS A 838 -12.41 11.78 19.01
CA LYS A 838 -11.61 10.54 19.11
C LYS A 838 -10.79 10.25 17.85
N LEU A 839 -11.23 10.72 16.67
CA LEU A 839 -10.62 10.52 15.35
C LEU A 839 -10.12 11.82 14.70
N ALA A 840 -9.86 12.86 15.48
CA ALA A 840 -9.28 14.12 14.97
C ALA A 840 -8.01 13.92 14.12
N ALA A 841 -7.25 12.86 14.40
CA ALA A 841 -6.03 12.48 13.68
C ALA A 841 -6.26 12.18 12.18
N CYS A 842 -7.46 11.79 11.76
CA CYS A 842 -7.77 11.55 10.34
C CYS A 842 -7.53 12.79 9.48
N ARG A 843 -7.80 13.99 10.01
CA ARG A 843 -7.59 15.29 9.35
C ARG A 843 -6.12 15.68 9.18
N ALA A 844 -5.21 14.97 9.82
CA ALA A 844 -3.78 15.19 9.61
C ALA A 844 -3.30 14.74 8.23
N CYS A 845 -4.02 13.79 7.63
CA CYS A 845 -3.75 13.27 6.29
C CYS A 845 -4.87 13.61 5.30
N HIS A 846 -6.13 13.58 5.74
CA HIS A 846 -7.30 13.76 4.88
C HIS A 846 -7.87 15.18 4.95
N PHE A 847 -8.25 15.68 3.79
CA PHE A 847 -9.06 16.89 3.68
C PHE A 847 -10.55 16.50 3.73
N ILE A 848 -11.34 17.12 4.61
CA ILE A 848 -12.74 16.79 4.82
C ILE A 848 -13.53 18.09 5.05
N GLN A 849 -14.43 18.43 4.12
CA GLN A 849 -15.32 19.59 4.25
C GLN A 849 -14.59 20.90 4.61
N GLY A 850 -13.55 21.25 3.86
CA GLY A 850 -12.79 22.49 4.05
C GLY A 850 -11.74 22.45 5.16
N GLN A 851 -11.56 21.31 5.85
CA GLN A 851 -10.61 21.18 6.96
C GLN A 851 -9.70 19.96 6.80
N GLY A 852 -8.48 20.06 7.31
CA GLY A 852 -7.49 18.99 7.24
C GLY A 852 -6.40 19.23 6.19
N ARG A 853 -5.67 18.17 5.82
CA ARG A 853 -4.55 18.22 4.88
C ARG A 853 -4.82 17.39 3.64
N GLN A 854 -4.24 17.79 2.51
CA GLN A 854 -4.30 17.08 1.23
C GLN A 854 -3.10 16.15 1.04
N PHE A 855 -2.76 15.37 2.05
CA PHE A 855 -1.74 14.32 1.94
C PHE A 855 -2.38 13.00 1.48
N GLY A 856 -3.37 12.49 2.23
CA GLY A 856 -4.21 11.38 1.81
C GLY A 856 -5.35 11.82 0.87
N PRO A 857 -6.21 10.89 0.44
CA PRO A 857 -7.41 11.21 -0.34
C PRO A 857 -8.28 12.28 0.32
N ASP A 858 -8.85 13.16 -0.49
CA ASP A 858 -9.91 14.07 -0.06
C ASP A 858 -11.18 13.25 0.21
N LEU A 859 -11.69 13.30 1.43
CA LEU A 859 -12.88 12.58 1.86
C LEU A 859 -14.14 13.43 1.79
N SER A 860 -14.07 14.68 1.33
CA SER A 860 -15.22 15.60 1.31
C SER A 860 -16.41 15.09 0.49
N ARG A 861 -16.17 14.14 -0.42
CA ARG A 861 -17.17 13.51 -1.28
C ARG A 861 -17.12 11.98 -1.24
N ILE A 862 -16.52 11.40 -0.20
CA ILE A 862 -16.26 9.95 -0.15
C ILE A 862 -17.56 9.11 -0.21
N GLY A 863 -18.64 9.59 0.37
CA GLY A 863 -19.95 8.92 0.33
C GLY A 863 -20.64 8.99 -1.04
N ALA A 864 -20.21 9.89 -1.93
CA ALA A 864 -20.57 9.84 -3.35
C ALA A 864 -19.77 8.77 -4.10
N GLN A 865 -18.58 8.45 -3.61
CA GLN A 865 -17.56 7.64 -4.28
C GLN A 865 -17.57 6.18 -3.85
N GLN A 866 -17.94 5.92 -2.60
CA GLN A 866 -17.88 4.59 -2.00
C GLN A 866 -19.14 4.30 -1.20
N SER A 867 -19.59 3.07 -1.23
CA SER A 867 -20.63 2.56 -0.32
C SER A 867 -20.12 2.52 1.12
N ALA A 868 -21.02 2.49 2.09
CA ALA A 868 -20.67 2.33 3.50
C ALA A 868 -19.78 1.10 3.76
N ALA A 869 -20.00 0.01 3.02
CA ALA A 869 -19.18 -1.21 3.12
C ALA A 869 -17.75 -0.98 2.62
N GLN A 870 -17.58 -0.30 1.50
CA GLN A 870 -16.26 0.03 0.93
C GLN A 870 -15.50 1.04 1.80
N ILE A 871 -16.20 2.04 2.35
CA ILE A 871 -15.61 3.00 3.31
C ILE A 871 -15.11 2.25 4.54
N LEU A 872 -15.93 1.36 5.10
CA LEU A 872 -15.54 0.56 6.26
C LEU A 872 -14.35 -0.34 5.94
N GLU A 873 -14.36 -1.04 4.81
CA GLU A 873 -13.24 -1.89 4.37
C GLU A 873 -11.94 -1.09 4.21
N SER A 874 -12.00 0.10 3.60
CA SER A 874 -10.84 0.97 3.41
C SER A 874 -10.23 1.44 4.74
N ILE A 875 -11.03 1.56 5.80
CA ILE A 875 -10.56 1.90 7.15
C ILE A 875 -9.98 0.68 7.86
N LEU A 876 -10.61 -0.48 7.71
CA LEU A 876 -10.21 -1.72 8.40
C LEU A 876 -8.94 -2.33 7.81
N THR A 877 -8.83 -2.32 6.49
CA THR A 877 -7.74 -2.96 5.72
C THR A 877 -7.16 -2.00 4.68
N PRO A 878 -6.56 -0.87 5.09
CA PRO A 878 -6.15 0.19 4.18
C PRO A 878 -5.04 -0.21 3.20
N SER A 879 -4.34 -1.30 3.47
CA SER A 879 -3.32 -1.85 2.57
C SER A 879 -3.89 -2.83 1.54
N LYS A 880 -5.14 -3.29 1.71
CA LYS A 880 -5.78 -4.27 0.82
C LYS A 880 -6.01 -3.69 -0.57
N ILE A 881 -6.51 -2.46 -0.60
CA ILE A 881 -6.81 -1.73 -1.84
C ILE A 881 -6.26 -0.31 -1.69
N MET A 882 -5.22 0.02 -2.44
CA MET A 882 -4.62 1.35 -2.46
C MET A 882 -4.72 1.94 -3.87
N ALA A 883 -5.41 3.07 -3.99
CA ALA A 883 -5.42 3.81 -5.24
C ALA A 883 -3.97 4.14 -5.67
N PRO A 884 -3.62 4.01 -6.95
CA PRO A 884 -2.24 4.17 -7.43
C PRO A 884 -1.56 5.46 -7.00
N LEU A 885 -2.29 6.59 -7.04
CA LEU A 885 -1.81 7.90 -6.59
C LEU A 885 -1.49 7.98 -5.09
N TYR A 886 -1.91 6.96 -4.32
CA TYR A 886 -1.71 6.86 -2.87
C TYR A 886 -0.93 5.61 -2.47
N ARG A 887 -0.26 4.94 -3.42
CA ARG A 887 0.77 3.94 -3.13
C ARG A 887 2.03 4.67 -2.68
N PRO A 888 2.53 4.41 -1.47
CA PRO A 888 3.70 5.09 -0.99
C PRO A 888 4.92 4.69 -1.80
N THR A 889 5.70 5.67 -2.20
CA THR A 889 6.95 5.45 -2.92
C THR A 889 8.11 6.05 -2.14
N VAL A 890 9.17 5.30 -2.07
CA VAL A 890 10.44 5.69 -1.51
C VAL A 890 11.39 5.98 -2.65
N VAL A 891 12.02 7.14 -2.60
CA VAL A 891 13.00 7.59 -3.59
C VAL A 891 14.33 7.80 -2.88
N GLU A 892 15.32 6.99 -3.21
CA GLU A 892 16.70 7.19 -2.77
C GLU A 892 17.42 8.09 -3.75
N LEU A 893 18.04 9.15 -3.24
CA LEU A 893 18.81 10.09 -4.04
C LEU A 893 20.29 9.70 -4.09
N ARG A 894 21.00 10.16 -5.12
CA ARG A 894 22.43 9.89 -5.30
C ARG A 894 23.31 10.55 -4.25
N ASP A 895 22.85 11.63 -3.63
CA ASP A 895 23.51 12.24 -2.48
C ASP A 895 23.36 11.42 -1.21
N GLY A 896 22.52 10.36 -1.30
CA GLY A 896 22.26 9.40 -0.26
C GLY A 896 21.17 9.80 0.69
N THR A 897 20.47 10.89 0.44
CA THR A 897 19.21 11.17 1.12
C THR A 897 18.10 10.33 0.50
N SER A 898 17.01 10.13 1.23
CA SER A 898 15.82 9.48 0.71
C SER A 898 14.58 10.29 1.05
N GLN A 899 13.58 10.17 0.19
CA GLN A 899 12.30 10.83 0.34
C GLN A 899 11.20 9.78 0.21
N ALA A 900 10.16 9.86 1.05
CA ALA A 900 9.00 9.00 0.96
C ALA A 900 7.72 9.82 0.87
N GLY A 901 6.80 9.36 0.03
CA GLY A 901 5.55 10.06 -0.20
C GLY A 901 4.76 9.43 -1.33
N PHE A 902 3.89 10.23 -1.92
CA PHE A 902 3.09 9.82 -3.07
C PHE A 902 3.59 10.51 -4.33
N VAL A 903 3.90 9.73 -5.36
CA VAL A 903 4.25 10.27 -6.69
C VAL A 903 2.98 10.82 -7.33
N ARG A 904 2.88 12.14 -7.45
CA ARG A 904 1.71 12.84 -8.03
C ARG A 904 1.84 13.06 -9.52
N ALA A 905 3.06 13.19 -10.00
CA ALA A 905 3.33 13.31 -11.42
C ALA A 905 4.73 12.77 -11.73
N ARG A 906 4.85 12.18 -12.90
CA ARG A 906 6.12 11.70 -13.45
C ARG A 906 6.33 12.33 -14.83
N GLY A 907 7.27 13.25 -14.91
CA GLY A 907 7.70 13.88 -16.16
C GLY A 907 8.93 13.21 -16.75
N ALA A 908 9.34 13.65 -17.93
CA ALA A 908 10.53 13.15 -18.62
C ALA A 908 11.86 13.46 -17.89
N LYS A 909 11.88 14.42 -16.99
CA LYS A 909 13.11 14.88 -16.29
C LYS A 909 12.99 14.87 -14.77
N GLU A 910 11.81 14.85 -14.21
CA GLU A 910 11.56 14.93 -12.78
C GLU A 910 10.31 14.16 -12.35
N ILE A 911 10.24 13.77 -11.09
CA ILE A 911 9.01 13.34 -10.42
C ILE A 911 8.55 14.42 -9.45
N VAL A 912 7.25 14.50 -9.24
CA VAL A 912 6.64 15.32 -8.17
C VAL A 912 6.19 14.38 -7.07
N LEU A 913 6.83 14.47 -5.91
CA LEU A 913 6.55 13.65 -4.74
C LEU A 913 5.88 14.50 -3.66
N THR A 914 4.68 14.09 -3.20
CA THR A 914 4.05 14.72 -2.04
C THR A 914 4.47 13.96 -0.78
N ILE A 915 5.20 14.63 0.10
CA ILE A 915 5.74 14.06 1.35
C ILE A 915 4.75 14.24 2.51
N ALA A 916 5.01 13.57 3.64
CA ALA A 916 4.09 13.52 4.80
C ALA A 916 3.72 14.88 5.41
N THR A 917 4.49 15.93 5.15
CA THR A 917 4.14 17.32 5.53
C THR A 917 3.00 17.90 4.67
N GLY A 918 2.60 17.22 3.58
CA GLY A 918 1.67 17.71 2.56
C GLY A 918 2.35 18.59 1.50
N GLN A 919 3.66 18.80 1.60
CA GLN A 919 4.42 19.56 0.61
C GLN A 919 4.75 18.67 -0.59
N SER A 920 4.59 19.22 -1.79
CA SER A 920 5.05 18.57 -3.02
C SER A 920 6.45 19.06 -3.37
N ILE A 921 7.38 18.13 -3.53
CA ILE A 921 8.76 18.39 -3.93
C ILE A 921 9.02 17.84 -5.33
N LYS A 922 9.83 18.54 -6.12
CA LYS A 922 10.28 18.09 -7.43
C LYS A 922 11.63 17.42 -7.29
N ILE A 923 11.77 16.20 -7.78
CA ILE A 923 13.00 15.42 -7.72
C ILE A 923 13.44 15.12 -9.14
N PRO A 924 14.60 15.64 -9.60
CA PRO A 924 15.15 15.30 -10.90
C PRO A 924 15.43 13.80 -11.01
N LEU A 925 15.06 13.17 -12.13
CA LEU A 925 15.34 11.74 -12.36
C LEU A 925 16.85 11.42 -12.32
N ALA A 926 17.68 12.39 -12.70
CA ALA A 926 19.15 12.26 -12.64
C ALA A 926 19.68 12.11 -11.20
N ASP A 927 18.95 12.63 -10.22
CA ASP A 927 19.33 12.59 -8.80
C ASP A 927 18.83 11.33 -8.10
N ILE A 928 17.95 10.55 -8.75
CA ILE A 928 17.39 9.32 -8.20
C ILE A 928 18.42 8.18 -8.36
N ARG A 929 18.71 7.51 -7.27
CA ARG A 929 19.52 6.31 -7.21
C ARG A 929 18.68 5.05 -7.31
N ALA A 930 17.59 5.00 -6.55
CA ALA A 930 16.65 3.90 -6.50
C ALA A 930 15.25 4.40 -6.13
N GLU A 931 14.25 3.68 -6.56
CA GLU A 931 12.85 3.95 -6.25
C GLU A 931 12.16 2.63 -5.87
N GLN A 932 11.39 2.65 -4.79
CA GLN A 932 10.65 1.49 -4.31
C GLN A 932 9.23 1.89 -3.95
N THR A 933 8.26 1.27 -4.60
CA THR A 933 6.85 1.40 -4.21
C THR A 933 6.52 0.38 -3.12
N LEU A 934 5.90 0.86 -2.04
CA LEU A 934 5.54 0.02 -0.91
C LEU A 934 4.19 -0.66 -1.12
N THR A 935 4.06 -1.88 -0.62
CA THR A 935 2.81 -2.65 -0.62
C THR A 935 1.93 -2.36 0.60
N THR A 936 2.39 -1.55 1.54
CA THR A 936 1.66 -1.16 2.76
C THR A 936 1.23 0.29 2.71
N SER A 937 -0.02 0.56 3.08
CA SER A 937 -0.57 1.91 3.15
C SER A 937 0.08 2.76 4.24
N LEU A 938 0.21 4.07 4.02
CA LEU A 938 0.56 5.02 5.09
C LEU A 938 -0.62 5.27 6.05
N MET A 939 -1.84 4.94 5.68
CA MET A 939 -2.98 4.92 6.60
C MET A 939 -2.82 3.75 7.58
N PRO A 940 -2.82 4.00 8.90
CA PRO A 940 -2.70 2.93 9.89
C PRO A 940 -3.94 2.04 9.95
N GLU A 941 -3.74 0.73 10.09
CA GLU A 941 -4.78 -0.19 10.53
C GLU A 941 -5.18 0.09 11.98
N GLY A 942 -6.32 -0.45 12.43
CA GLY A 942 -6.75 -0.34 13.81
C GLY A 942 -7.39 0.99 14.21
N GLN A 943 -7.71 1.88 13.27
CA GLN A 943 -8.29 3.19 13.56
C GLN A 943 -9.62 3.12 14.34
N LEU A 944 -10.41 2.07 14.16
CA LEU A 944 -11.70 1.88 14.82
C LEU A 944 -11.63 1.10 16.14
N GLN A 945 -10.48 0.55 16.50
CA GLN A 945 -10.34 -0.37 17.66
C GLN A 945 -10.77 0.27 18.99
N GLY A 946 -10.52 1.56 19.15
CA GLY A 946 -10.87 2.33 20.33
C GLY A 946 -12.30 2.90 20.34
N LEU A 947 -13.10 2.64 19.31
CA LEU A 947 -14.48 3.06 19.21
C LEU A 947 -15.43 1.95 19.68
N THR A 948 -16.59 2.35 20.20
CA THR A 948 -17.72 1.43 20.34
C THR A 948 -18.29 1.07 18.96
N ALA A 949 -19.06 -0.01 18.87
CA ALA A 949 -19.71 -0.38 17.62
C ALA A 949 -20.64 0.72 17.09
N GLN A 950 -21.32 1.44 17.99
CA GLN A 950 -22.19 2.57 17.62
C GLN A 950 -21.39 3.75 17.07
N GLU A 951 -20.29 4.13 17.73
CA GLU A 951 -19.43 5.22 17.24
C GLU A 951 -18.83 4.91 15.85
N ALA A 952 -18.42 3.68 15.61
CA ALA A 952 -17.94 3.28 14.30
C ALA A 952 -19.04 3.31 13.24
N ALA A 953 -20.26 2.88 13.57
CA ALA A 953 -21.43 3.00 12.69
C ALA A 953 -21.77 4.48 12.41
N ASP A 954 -21.69 5.35 13.41
CA ASP A 954 -21.90 6.79 13.28
C ASP A 954 -20.85 7.43 12.35
N LEU A 955 -19.56 7.04 12.48
CA LEU A 955 -18.50 7.47 11.59
C LEU A 955 -18.77 7.07 10.14
N VAL A 956 -19.10 5.78 9.91
CA VAL A 956 -19.40 5.27 8.57
C VAL A 956 -20.61 6.00 7.99
N ALA A 957 -21.66 6.24 8.77
CA ALA A 957 -22.82 7.01 8.35
C ALA A 957 -22.46 8.46 7.98
N TYR A 958 -21.59 9.11 8.74
CA TYR A 958 -21.09 10.44 8.40
C TYR A 958 -20.33 10.45 7.09
N LEU A 959 -19.32 9.60 6.95
CA LEU A 959 -18.51 9.53 5.73
C LEU A 959 -19.37 9.19 4.51
N ALA A 960 -20.32 8.26 4.64
CA ALA A 960 -21.26 7.91 3.58
C ALA A 960 -22.25 9.03 3.24
N SER A 961 -22.46 10.01 4.14
CA SER A 961 -23.29 11.18 3.87
C SER A 961 -22.59 12.30 3.09
N LEU A 962 -21.28 12.25 2.97
CA LEU A 962 -20.46 13.24 2.27
C LEU A 962 -20.57 13.01 0.75
N LYS A 963 -21.41 13.80 0.07
CA LYS A 963 -21.75 13.68 -1.35
C LYS A 963 -21.41 14.94 -2.15
#